data_cb5228f705efd35d3690d36f2aa6e1c7
#
_entry.id   cb5228f705efd35d3690d36f2aa6e1c7
#
_cell.length_a   1.000
_cell.length_b   1.000
_cell.length_c   1.000
_cell.angle_alpha   90.00
_cell.angle_beta   90.00
_cell.angle_gamma   90.00
#
_symmetry.space_group_name_H-M   'P 1'
#
loop_
_entity.id
_entity.type
_entity.pdbx_description
1 polymer ?
#
loop_
_entity_poly.entity_id
_entity_poly.type
_entity_poly.pdbx_seq_one_letter_code
_entity_poly.pdbx_strand_id
1 'polypeptide(L)'
;MSEDIRSKMRELEKQVEYHTHLYYDLDAPELEDYEYDQLIHSLMDLEEQYPQYASPNSPTKRVGGKAQNTFREVPHKVQMGSLQDVFSTDELRAFDLRVRETVPNPRYVVEQKIDGLSVSLEYHDGELAVGSTRGDGFTGEDVTENLRTIRSIPLKLPQALPLLEVRGEVYMPVTSFNRLVREQELREETPAKNPRNAAAGSLRQKDPKIAAARGLDIFCFNIQQLEGITCESHSESLELMRRLGFPVSPDYKVFDNIEDAIKQVEAIGELRGMLGYQIDGAVIKVDRFTDRETLGSTAKYPKWAVAFKYPPEEKETVLRDIVLQVGRTGVVTPTAEFDPIELAGTTVSRATLHNQDFITQLGVNIGDTIVVRKAGDIIPEVITVKQHPTGEPAYTLPMHCPSCGTLLVRDPEVAAIRCPNISCPAQILRSLIHFCSRNAMDIEGLGEAVCEQLLYTGLAKTPADLYRLHKDDLMSLEGFKDKKAENILSALEKSKHNELGALLFGLGIRNIGDKAAKLLAARFGSLKAVEAATKEELLSIEGFGEVMAESVLQYFADENNRKLCDELLELGLEPWVPQQASAALAGMTFVVTGTLPHYSREEIQNLIEKNGGKAAGSVSKKTSYVVAGEAAGSKLTKAQSLGVPVLSEQELLELIERGS
;
A
#
# COMPACT_ATOMS: atom_id res chain seq x y z
N MET A 1 9.30 -37.78 25.89
CA MET A 1 7.90 -37.33 25.72
C MET A 1 7.63 -35.97 26.36
N SER A 2 7.81 -35.72 27.65
CA SER A 2 7.58 -34.40 28.29
C SER A 2 8.59 -33.33 27.89
N GLU A 3 9.84 -33.68 27.69
CA GLU A 3 10.91 -32.75 27.25
C GLU A 3 10.78 -32.39 25.77
N ASP A 4 10.26 -33.28 24.96
CA ASP A 4 9.97 -33.12 23.55
C ASP A 4 8.80 -32.14 23.31
N ILE A 5 7.72 -32.26 24.07
CA ILE A 5 6.56 -31.34 24.01
C ILE A 5 6.98 -29.93 24.44
N ARG A 6 7.74 -29.80 25.53
CA ARG A 6 8.24 -28.52 26.00
C ARG A 6 9.18 -27.84 24.97
N SER A 7 10.00 -28.65 24.29
CA SER A 7 10.88 -28.17 23.22
C SER A 7 10.06 -27.67 22.01
N LYS A 8 9.02 -28.44 21.63
CA LYS A 8 8.12 -28.09 20.54
C LYS A 8 7.35 -26.80 20.81
N MET A 9 6.83 -26.62 22.03
CA MET A 9 6.14 -25.38 22.42
C MET A 9 7.06 -24.17 22.36
N ARG A 10 8.31 -24.29 22.87
CA ARG A 10 9.29 -23.19 22.78
C ARG A 10 9.69 -22.83 21.34
N GLU A 11 9.76 -23.82 20.46
CA GLU A 11 10.03 -23.59 19.06
C GLU A 11 8.88 -22.85 18.38
N LEU A 12 7.64 -23.26 18.63
CA LEU A 12 6.45 -22.57 18.15
C LEU A 12 6.33 -21.15 18.72
N GLU A 13 6.61 -20.92 20.01
CA GLU A 13 6.66 -19.59 20.60
C GLU A 13 7.60 -18.66 19.83
N LYS A 14 8.82 -19.11 19.51
CA LYS A 14 9.80 -18.33 18.75
C LYS A 14 9.32 -18.04 17.32
N GLN A 15 8.74 -19.03 16.65
CA GLN A 15 8.19 -18.85 15.30
C GLN A 15 7.03 -17.85 15.31
N VAL A 16 6.10 -17.96 16.26
CA VAL A 16 5.01 -17.01 16.42
C VAL A 16 5.54 -15.60 16.72
N GLU A 17 6.51 -15.44 17.63
CA GLU A 17 7.13 -14.15 17.93
C GLU A 17 7.81 -13.53 16.70
N TYR A 18 8.57 -14.34 15.94
CA TYR A 18 9.25 -13.90 14.72
C TYR A 18 8.25 -13.42 13.67
N HIS A 19 7.26 -14.24 13.34
CA HIS A 19 6.26 -13.88 12.34
C HIS A 19 5.30 -12.77 12.81
N THR A 20 5.03 -12.67 14.12
CA THR A 20 4.30 -11.54 14.70
C THR A 20 5.04 -10.21 14.45
N HIS A 21 6.36 -10.21 14.66
CA HIS A 21 7.20 -9.04 14.42
C HIS A 21 7.23 -8.65 12.94
N LEU A 22 7.39 -9.62 12.04
CA LEU A 22 7.34 -9.36 10.60
C LEU A 22 5.97 -8.85 10.15
N TYR A 23 4.90 -9.43 10.67
CA TYR A 23 3.53 -9.15 10.25
C TYR A 23 3.02 -7.78 10.76
N TYR A 24 3.17 -7.49 12.06
CA TYR A 24 2.59 -6.29 12.69
C TYR A 24 3.56 -5.12 12.83
N ASP A 25 4.86 -5.37 12.99
CA ASP A 25 5.83 -4.30 13.25
C ASP A 25 6.54 -3.85 11.96
N LEU A 26 6.80 -4.76 11.02
CA LEU A 26 7.57 -4.47 9.80
C LEU A 26 6.72 -4.42 8.52
N ASP A 27 5.42 -4.78 8.57
CA ASP A 27 4.53 -4.91 7.40
C ASP A 27 5.14 -5.77 6.26
N ALA A 28 5.97 -6.76 6.62
CA ALA A 28 6.73 -7.62 5.72
C ALA A 28 6.53 -9.12 6.03
N PRO A 29 5.29 -9.64 6.02
CA PRO A 29 5.02 -11.03 6.36
C PRO A 29 5.71 -11.99 5.39
N GLU A 30 6.25 -13.09 5.94
CA GLU A 30 6.80 -14.22 5.19
C GLU A 30 5.77 -15.35 5.04
N LEU A 31 4.79 -15.42 5.94
CA LEU A 31 3.65 -16.35 5.90
C LEU A 31 2.39 -15.62 5.42
N GLU A 32 1.51 -16.36 4.76
CA GLU A 32 0.15 -15.91 4.49
C GLU A 32 -0.66 -15.81 5.79
N ASP A 33 -1.68 -14.95 5.80
CA ASP A 33 -2.52 -14.68 6.98
C ASP A 33 -3.07 -15.98 7.60
N TYR A 34 -3.56 -16.88 6.74
CA TYR A 34 -4.09 -18.17 7.19
C TYR A 34 -3.00 -19.08 7.80
N GLU A 35 -1.81 -19.12 7.20
CA GLU A 35 -0.68 -19.91 7.70
C GLU A 35 -0.19 -19.39 9.07
N TYR A 36 -0.14 -18.05 9.20
CA TYR A 36 0.19 -17.38 10.46
C TYR A 36 -0.86 -17.67 11.55
N ASP A 37 -2.15 -17.60 11.20
CA ASP A 37 -3.25 -17.92 12.11
C ASP A 37 -3.21 -19.40 12.56
N GLN A 38 -2.90 -20.34 11.66
CA GLN A 38 -2.72 -21.76 11.96
C GLN A 38 -1.52 -22.01 12.89
N LEU A 39 -0.43 -21.26 12.72
CA LEU A 39 0.74 -21.35 13.58
C LEU A 39 0.40 -20.94 15.01
N ILE A 40 -0.32 -19.83 15.19
CA ILE A 40 -0.82 -19.38 16.51
C ILE A 40 -1.76 -20.42 17.11
N HIS A 41 -2.71 -20.92 16.33
CA HIS A 41 -3.69 -21.91 16.79
C HIS A 41 -3.00 -23.19 17.27
N SER A 42 -2.00 -23.68 16.53
CA SER A 42 -1.20 -24.85 16.93
C SER A 42 -0.49 -24.66 18.28
N LEU A 43 -0.01 -23.46 18.58
CA LEU A 43 0.58 -23.14 19.87
C LEU A 43 -0.49 -23.10 20.97
N MET A 44 -1.65 -22.51 20.69
CA MET A 44 -2.78 -22.44 21.64
C MET A 44 -3.28 -23.82 22.03
N ASP A 45 -3.45 -24.73 21.06
CA ASP A 45 -3.88 -26.11 21.31
C ASP A 45 -2.90 -26.87 22.23
N LEU A 46 -1.59 -26.69 22.03
CA LEU A 46 -0.58 -27.27 22.89
C LEU A 46 -0.59 -26.65 24.29
N GLU A 47 -0.84 -25.36 24.43
CA GLU A 47 -0.97 -24.67 25.71
C GLU A 47 -2.20 -25.15 26.48
N GLU A 48 -3.32 -25.45 25.81
CA GLU A 48 -4.52 -25.98 26.40
C GLU A 48 -4.34 -27.46 26.85
N GLN A 49 -3.70 -28.27 25.99
CA GLN A 49 -3.42 -29.67 26.30
C GLN A 49 -2.38 -29.85 27.42
N TYR A 50 -1.41 -28.92 27.52
CA TYR A 50 -0.29 -29.02 28.48
C TYR A 50 -0.08 -27.70 29.24
N PRO A 51 -1.07 -27.23 30.03
CA PRO A 51 -1.03 -25.93 30.69
C PRO A 51 0.15 -25.77 31.67
N GLN A 52 0.69 -26.87 32.18
CA GLN A 52 1.87 -26.86 33.05
C GLN A 52 3.17 -26.44 32.33
N TYR A 53 3.19 -26.42 30.99
CA TYR A 53 4.34 -25.99 30.17
C TYR A 53 4.11 -24.65 29.49
N ALA A 54 2.87 -24.11 29.52
CA ALA A 54 2.54 -22.83 28.93
C ALA A 54 3.30 -21.67 29.59
N SER A 55 3.90 -20.82 28.79
CA SER A 55 4.60 -19.64 29.29
C SER A 55 3.62 -18.57 29.79
N PRO A 56 3.86 -17.94 30.97
CA PRO A 56 3.09 -16.79 31.41
C PRO A 56 3.14 -15.63 30.39
N ASN A 57 4.24 -15.56 29.63
CA ASN A 57 4.53 -14.53 28.63
C ASN A 57 4.38 -15.02 27.19
N SER A 58 3.61 -16.09 26.95
CA SER A 58 3.38 -16.62 25.60
C SER A 58 2.85 -15.53 24.65
N PRO A 59 3.30 -15.51 23.39
CA PRO A 59 2.78 -14.59 22.38
C PRO A 59 1.27 -14.78 22.13
N THR A 60 0.74 -15.97 22.40
CA THR A 60 -0.72 -16.23 22.31
C THR A 60 -1.54 -15.37 23.28
N LYS A 61 -0.94 -14.79 24.32
CA LYS A 61 -1.59 -13.95 25.33
C LYS A 61 -1.53 -12.45 25.02
N ARG A 62 -0.87 -12.05 23.94
CA ARG A 62 -0.70 -10.64 23.52
C ARG A 62 -1.40 -10.37 22.19
N VAL A 63 -1.88 -9.14 22.02
CA VAL A 63 -2.27 -8.60 20.71
C VAL A 63 -0.99 -8.13 20.03
N GLY A 64 -0.76 -8.54 18.78
CA GLY A 64 0.42 -8.11 18.01
C GLY A 64 0.34 -6.64 17.61
N GLY A 65 1.50 -6.02 17.44
CA GLY A 65 1.68 -4.65 16.96
C GLY A 65 2.10 -3.68 18.06
N LYS A 66 3.12 -2.86 17.77
CA LYS A 66 3.54 -1.73 18.61
C LYS A 66 3.39 -0.44 17.82
N ALA A 67 3.01 0.66 18.49
CA ALA A 67 3.03 1.99 17.89
C ALA A 67 4.47 2.34 17.48
N GLN A 68 4.65 2.77 16.23
CA GLN A 68 5.96 3.21 15.75
C GLN A 68 6.19 4.67 16.17
N ASN A 69 7.42 5.03 16.55
CA ASN A 69 7.79 6.37 17.04
C ASN A 69 7.60 7.53 16.03
N THR A 70 6.90 7.32 14.93
CA THR A 70 6.70 8.28 13.84
C THR A 70 5.43 9.11 13.97
N PHE A 71 4.41 8.58 14.62
CA PHE A 71 3.12 9.21 14.87
C PHE A 71 2.90 9.44 16.36
N ARG A 72 2.00 10.36 16.70
CA ARG A 72 1.60 10.58 18.08
C ARG A 72 0.82 9.35 18.57
N GLU A 73 1.14 8.88 19.77
CA GLU A 73 0.41 7.80 20.43
C GLU A 73 -0.97 8.27 20.92
N VAL A 74 -1.97 7.43 20.70
CA VAL A 74 -3.36 7.62 21.15
C VAL A 74 -3.77 6.44 22.03
N PRO A 75 -3.96 6.65 23.35
CA PRO A 75 -4.48 5.60 24.22
C PRO A 75 -5.96 5.35 23.94
N HIS A 76 -6.36 4.08 23.78
CA HIS A 76 -7.74 3.69 23.61
C HIS A 76 -8.48 3.65 24.95
N LYS A 77 -9.61 4.34 25.05
CA LYS A 77 -10.46 4.31 26.25
C LYS A 77 -11.13 2.93 26.41
N VAL A 78 -11.46 2.29 25.31
CA VAL A 78 -11.98 0.92 25.24
C VAL A 78 -10.99 0.07 24.48
N GLN A 79 -10.53 -1.02 25.09
CA GLN A 79 -9.55 -1.90 24.47
C GLN A 79 -10.02 -2.42 23.11
N MET A 80 -9.15 -2.32 22.10
CA MET A 80 -9.37 -2.86 20.76
C MET A 80 -8.91 -4.30 20.67
N GLY A 81 -9.64 -5.22 21.32
CA GLY A 81 -9.32 -6.64 21.37
C GLY A 81 -9.42 -7.35 20.02
N SER A 82 -8.78 -8.51 19.93
CA SER A 82 -8.91 -9.46 18.83
C SER A 82 -10.13 -10.37 19.02
N LEU A 83 -10.48 -11.16 18.00
CA LEU A 83 -11.47 -12.23 18.08
C LEU A 83 -10.78 -13.59 18.20
N GLN A 84 -11.50 -14.59 18.69
CA GLN A 84 -11.06 -15.96 18.61
C GLN A 84 -11.30 -16.46 17.19
N ASP A 85 -10.25 -16.97 16.54
CA ASP A 85 -10.37 -17.61 15.24
C ASP A 85 -10.83 -19.05 15.36
N VAL A 86 -11.65 -19.50 14.41
CA VAL A 86 -12.12 -20.87 14.23
C VAL A 86 -12.08 -21.23 12.74
N PHE A 87 -11.86 -22.51 12.43
CA PHE A 87 -11.57 -22.98 11.08
C PHE A 87 -12.54 -24.05 10.58
N SER A 88 -13.51 -24.45 11.42
CA SER A 88 -14.51 -25.44 11.08
C SER A 88 -15.91 -25.07 11.59
N THR A 89 -16.93 -25.62 10.94
CA THR A 89 -18.32 -25.46 11.38
C THR A 89 -18.59 -26.14 12.71
N ASP A 90 -17.82 -27.18 13.06
CA ASP A 90 -17.95 -27.84 14.35
C ASP A 90 -17.44 -26.95 15.49
N GLU A 91 -16.41 -26.16 15.27
CA GLU A 91 -15.96 -25.14 16.22
C GLU A 91 -16.99 -24.02 16.39
N LEU A 92 -17.74 -23.65 15.33
CA LEU A 92 -18.87 -22.72 15.45
C LEU A 92 -20.01 -23.30 16.29
N ARG A 93 -20.31 -24.61 16.14
CA ARG A 93 -21.28 -25.31 17.00
C ARG A 93 -20.80 -25.37 18.45
N ALA A 94 -19.51 -25.61 18.67
CA ALA A 94 -18.92 -25.56 19.99
C ALA A 94 -19.00 -24.16 20.63
N PHE A 95 -18.82 -23.11 19.82
CA PHE A 95 -19.05 -21.74 20.27
C PHE A 95 -20.50 -21.52 20.71
N ASP A 96 -21.51 -21.94 19.92
CA ASP A 96 -22.93 -21.85 20.26
C ASP A 96 -23.25 -22.60 21.57
N LEU A 97 -22.71 -23.79 21.74
CA LEU A 97 -22.89 -24.57 23.00
C LEU A 97 -22.40 -23.78 24.21
N ARG A 98 -21.20 -23.20 24.14
CA ARG A 98 -20.64 -22.36 25.23
C ARG A 98 -21.50 -21.11 25.50
N VAL A 99 -22.01 -20.47 24.44
CA VAL A 99 -22.91 -19.31 24.59
C VAL A 99 -24.22 -19.73 25.28
N ARG A 100 -24.80 -20.86 24.87
CA ARG A 100 -26.07 -21.38 25.44
C ARG A 100 -26.00 -21.83 26.87
N GLU A 101 -24.83 -22.14 27.40
CA GLU A 101 -24.64 -22.41 28.83
C GLU A 101 -25.07 -21.21 29.71
N THR A 102 -24.93 -19.99 29.16
CA THR A 102 -25.22 -18.74 29.88
C THR A 102 -26.43 -18.00 29.30
N VAL A 103 -26.62 -18.03 27.99
CA VAL A 103 -27.71 -17.37 27.26
C VAL A 103 -28.54 -18.43 26.54
N PRO A 104 -29.74 -18.82 27.06
CA PRO A 104 -30.51 -19.95 26.51
C PRO A 104 -31.00 -19.78 25.06
N ASN A 105 -31.31 -18.53 24.65
CA ASN A 105 -31.83 -18.21 23.32
C ASN A 105 -31.03 -17.06 22.67
N PRO A 106 -29.77 -17.32 22.28
CA PRO A 106 -28.94 -16.30 21.69
C PRO A 106 -29.40 -15.97 20.26
N ARG A 107 -29.28 -14.69 19.89
CA ARG A 107 -29.38 -14.24 18.49
C ARG A 107 -27.98 -13.90 17.99
N TYR A 108 -27.73 -14.20 16.73
CA TYR A 108 -26.42 -14.01 16.12
C TYR A 108 -26.49 -13.01 14.96
N VAL A 109 -25.51 -12.13 14.88
CA VAL A 109 -25.25 -11.29 13.70
C VAL A 109 -24.04 -11.90 12.99
N VAL A 110 -24.18 -12.15 11.69
CA VAL A 110 -23.11 -12.61 10.82
C VAL A 110 -22.69 -11.48 9.90
N GLU A 111 -21.42 -11.18 9.90
CA GLU A 111 -20.79 -10.10 9.12
C GLU A 111 -19.61 -10.64 8.31
N GLN A 112 -19.29 -9.97 7.21
CA GLN A 112 -18.03 -10.22 6.49
C GLN A 112 -16.84 -9.77 7.34
N LYS A 113 -15.79 -10.58 7.39
CA LYS A 113 -14.52 -10.21 8.00
C LYS A 113 -13.64 -9.54 6.95
N ILE A 114 -13.70 -8.21 6.93
CA ILE A 114 -12.92 -7.41 5.97
C ILE A 114 -11.43 -7.55 6.29
N ASP A 115 -10.63 -7.73 5.26
CA ASP A 115 -9.18 -7.83 5.39
C ASP A 115 -8.53 -6.45 5.16
N GLY A 116 -8.09 -5.84 6.25
CA GLY A 116 -7.58 -4.47 6.25
C GLY A 116 -6.81 -4.10 7.52
N LEU A 117 -6.84 -2.81 7.85
CA LEU A 117 -6.25 -2.25 9.06
C LEU A 117 -7.34 -1.69 9.97
N SER A 118 -7.41 -2.20 11.20
CA SER A 118 -8.40 -1.76 12.18
C SER A 118 -8.09 -0.38 12.73
N VAL A 119 -9.11 0.49 12.73
CA VAL A 119 -9.02 1.87 13.21
C VAL A 119 -10.16 2.22 14.15
N SER A 120 -9.93 3.21 15.01
CA SER A 120 -10.95 3.90 15.80
C SER A 120 -11.17 5.31 15.26
N LEU A 121 -12.43 5.75 15.17
CA LEU A 121 -12.86 7.08 14.78
C LEU A 121 -13.64 7.69 15.94
N GLU A 122 -13.08 8.70 16.59
CA GLU A 122 -13.70 9.41 17.73
C GLU A 122 -14.28 10.75 17.26
N TYR A 123 -15.58 10.94 17.51
CA TYR A 123 -16.33 12.14 17.18
C TYR A 123 -16.77 12.85 18.45
N HIS A 124 -16.57 14.17 18.49
CA HIS A 124 -17.09 15.05 19.54
C HIS A 124 -18.05 16.06 18.93
N ASP A 125 -19.22 16.20 19.53
CA ASP A 125 -20.28 17.10 19.05
C ASP A 125 -20.59 16.89 17.55
N GLY A 126 -20.45 15.64 17.09
CA GLY A 126 -20.70 15.22 15.71
C GLY A 126 -19.58 15.53 14.72
N GLU A 127 -18.41 15.99 15.13
CA GLU A 127 -17.26 16.26 14.26
C GLU A 127 -16.12 15.28 14.54
N LEU A 128 -15.45 14.76 13.47
CA LEU A 128 -14.33 13.85 13.60
C LEU A 128 -13.17 14.55 14.32
N ALA A 129 -12.87 14.13 15.54
CA ALA A 129 -11.84 14.69 16.38
C ALA A 129 -10.51 13.93 16.27
N VAL A 130 -10.55 12.60 16.43
CA VAL A 130 -9.36 11.73 16.42
C VAL A 130 -9.65 10.47 15.63
N GLY A 131 -8.67 10.05 14.82
CA GLY A 131 -8.65 8.75 14.18
C GLY A 131 -7.34 8.04 14.47
N SER A 132 -7.38 6.81 14.96
CA SER A 132 -6.19 6.09 15.39
C SER A 132 -6.19 4.64 14.92
N THR A 133 -5.00 4.06 14.72
CA THR A 133 -4.84 2.63 14.47
C THR A 133 -5.09 1.82 15.74
N ARG A 134 -5.31 0.51 15.60
CA ARG A 134 -5.48 -0.39 16.75
C ARG A 134 -4.22 -0.46 17.63
N GLY A 135 -3.02 -0.45 17.01
CA GLY A 135 -1.77 -0.71 17.71
C GLY A 135 -1.79 -2.06 18.45
N ASP A 136 -1.34 -2.06 19.69
CA ASP A 136 -1.36 -3.22 20.59
C ASP A 136 -2.75 -3.48 21.25
N GLY A 137 -3.75 -2.71 20.84
CA GLY A 137 -5.10 -2.75 21.40
C GLY A 137 -5.33 -1.82 22.60
N PHE A 138 -4.28 -1.28 23.20
CA PHE A 138 -4.34 -0.27 24.27
C PHE A 138 -3.88 1.10 23.80
N THR A 139 -2.92 1.13 22.88
CA THR A 139 -2.36 2.35 22.33
C THR A 139 -2.18 2.19 20.83
N GLY A 140 -2.70 3.11 20.05
CA GLY A 140 -2.54 3.18 18.60
C GLY A 140 -1.80 4.43 18.16
N GLU A 141 -1.67 4.61 16.86
CA GLU A 141 -1.04 5.76 16.21
C GLU A 141 -2.10 6.75 15.73
N ASP A 142 -1.89 8.05 15.94
CA ASP A 142 -2.74 9.12 15.42
C ASP A 142 -2.59 9.24 13.90
N VAL A 143 -3.56 8.74 13.16
CA VAL A 143 -3.63 8.79 11.69
C VAL A 143 -4.81 9.64 11.21
N THR A 144 -5.27 10.57 12.05
CA THR A 144 -6.46 11.41 11.80
C THR A 144 -6.42 12.08 10.43
N GLU A 145 -5.30 12.71 10.07
CA GLU A 145 -5.19 13.45 8.81
C GLU A 145 -5.26 12.51 7.60
N ASN A 146 -4.74 11.28 7.71
CA ASN A 146 -4.82 10.27 6.65
C ASN A 146 -6.25 9.72 6.54
N LEU A 147 -6.92 9.45 7.66
CA LEU A 147 -8.32 9.00 7.68
C LEU A 147 -9.27 10.04 7.08
N ARG A 148 -9.00 11.33 7.27
CA ARG A 148 -9.76 12.42 6.65
C ARG A 148 -9.72 12.42 5.12
N THR A 149 -8.74 11.75 4.51
CA THR A 149 -8.64 11.62 3.05
C THR A 149 -9.56 10.53 2.49
N ILE A 150 -10.08 9.62 3.33
CA ILE A 150 -11.00 8.56 2.94
C ILE A 150 -12.40 9.16 2.80
N ARG A 151 -12.91 9.19 1.57
CA ARG A 151 -14.16 9.91 1.23
C ARG A 151 -15.40 9.35 1.90
N SER A 152 -15.41 8.07 2.21
CA SER A 152 -16.53 7.38 2.88
C SER A 152 -16.60 7.63 4.39
N ILE A 153 -15.57 8.24 5.00
CA ILE A 153 -15.60 8.64 6.40
C ILE A 153 -16.30 10.00 6.52
N PRO A 154 -17.45 10.10 7.21
CA PRO A 154 -18.11 11.38 7.43
C PRO A 154 -17.25 12.25 8.36
N LEU A 155 -16.79 13.41 7.89
CA LEU A 155 -16.05 14.37 8.74
C LEU A 155 -16.98 15.07 9.73
N LYS A 156 -18.28 15.14 9.38
CA LYS A 156 -19.34 15.68 10.23
C LYS A 156 -20.57 14.79 10.12
N LEU A 157 -21.09 14.37 11.26
CA LEU A 157 -22.27 13.54 11.35
C LEU A 157 -23.55 14.35 11.04
N PRO A 158 -24.58 13.75 10.44
CA PRO A 158 -25.86 14.41 10.20
C PRO A 158 -26.60 14.76 11.49
N GLN A 159 -26.29 14.08 12.59
CA GLN A 159 -26.79 14.34 13.93
C GLN A 159 -25.57 14.55 14.87
N ALA A 160 -25.53 15.71 15.55
CA ALA A 160 -24.51 15.96 16.56
C ALA A 160 -24.76 15.07 17.78
N LEU A 161 -23.79 14.22 18.09
CA LEU A 161 -23.74 13.40 19.30
C LEU A 161 -22.61 13.92 20.18
N PRO A 162 -22.78 14.01 21.51
CA PRO A 162 -21.73 14.48 22.40
C PRO A 162 -20.44 13.70 22.27
N LEU A 163 -20.56 12.35 22.22
CA LEU A 163 -19.46 11.43 21.98
C LEU A 163 -19.95 10.25 21.14
N LEU A 164 -19.19 9.93 20.09
CA LEU A 164 -19.31 8.68 19.36
C LEU A 164 -17.91 8.17 19.03
N GLU A 165 -17.60 6.94 19.41
CA GLU A 165 -16.42 6.24 18.97
C GLU A 165 -16.80 4.99 18.17
N VAL A 166 -16.36 4.93 16.92
CA VAL A 166 -16.68 3.85 15.96
C VAL A 166 -15.41 3.12 15.59
N ARG A 167 -15.46 1.79 15.61
CA ARG A 167 -14.40 0.93 15.09
C ARG A 167 -14.73 0.50 13.66
N GLY A 168 -13.73 0.61 12.78
CA GLY A 168 -13.83 0.20 11.39
C GLY A 168 -12.58 -0.52 10.92
N GLU A 169 -12.67 -1.11 9.74
CA GLU A 169 -11.54 -1.71 9.03
C GLU A 169 -11.29 -0.91 7.76
N VAL A 170 -10.14 -0.24 7.68
CA VAL A 170 -9.67 0.44 6.47
C VAL A 170 -9.06 -0.59 5.55
N TYR A 171 -9.51 -0.61 4.30
CA TYR A 171 -9.05 -1.56 3.30
C TYR A 171 -8.68 -0.85 1.99
N MET A 172 -7.95 -1.55 1.16
CA MET A 172 -7.66 -1.10 -0.20
C MET A 172 -8.54 -1.88 -1.19
N PRO A 173 -9.43 -1.20 -1.95
CA PRO A 173 -10.18 -1.84 -3.02
C PRO A 173 -9.26 -2.53 -4.04
N VAL A 174 -9.69 -3.67 -4.57
CA VAL A 174 -8.92 -4.48 -5.54
C VAL A 174 -8.45 -3.64 -6.74
N THR A 175 -9.31 -2.74 -7.23
CA THR A 175 -8.96 -1.83 -8.33
C THR A 175 -7.84 -0.85 -7.96
N SER A 176 -7.85 -0.34 -6.72
CA SER A 176 -6.80 0.55 -6.19
C SER A 176 -5.49 -0.21 -5.99
N PHE A 177 -5.55 -1.43 -5.49
CA PHE A 177 -4.40 -2.30 -5.31
C PHE A 177 -3.72 -2.65 -6.65
N ASN A 178 -4.48 -3.09 -7.63
CA ASN A 178 -3.95 -3.40 -8.96
C ASN A 178 -3.28 -2.19 -9.62
N ARG A 179 -3.84 -0.99 -9.42
CA ARG A 179 -3.20 0.25 -9.88
C ARG A 179 -1.89 0.50 -9.14
N LEU A 180 -1.87 0.34 -7.82
CA LEU A 180 -0.66 0.52 -7.00
C LEU A 180 0.46 -0.44 -7.40
N VAL A 181 0.15 -1.74 -7.53
CA VAL A 181 1.13 -2.76 -7.96
C VAL A 181 1.73 -2.41 -9.30
N ARG A 182 0.90 -2.04 -10.29
CA ARG A 182 1.38 -1.61 -11.61
C ARG A 182 2.27 -0.36 -11.52
N GLU A 183 1.93 0.61 -10.67
CA GLU A 183 2.76 1.79 -10.45
C GLU A 183 4.11 1.43 -9.80
N GLN A 184 4.12 0.50 -8.85
CA GLN A 184 5.35 0.03 -8.19
C GLN A 184 6.24 -0.75 -9.17
N GLU A 185 5.65 -1.64 -9.98
CA GLU A 185 6.38 -2.35 -11.03
C GLU A 185 7.04 -1.39 -12.03
N LEU A 186 6.31 -0.35 -12.46
CA LEU A 186 6.84 0.68 -13.36
C LEU A 186 7.99 1.48 -12.73
N ARG A 187 8.00 1.63 -11.41
CA ARG A 187 9.05 2.32 -10.65
C ARG A 187 10.19 1.40 -10.21
N GLU A 188 10.12 0.10 -10.53
CA GLU A 188 11.04 -0.93 -10.02
C GLU A 188 11.11 -0.98 -8.49
N GLU A 189 10.03 -0.57 -7.84
CA GLU A 189 9.83 -0.76 -6.41
C GLU A 189 9.33 -2.20 -6.16
N THR A 190 9.59 -2.73 -4.97
CA THR A 190 9.01 -4.01 -4.59
C THR A 190 7.50 -3.88 -4.50
N PRO A 191 6.72 -4.62 -5.30
CA PRO A 191 5.27 -4.55 -5.25
C PRO A 191 4.72 -4.95 -3.88
N ALA A 192 3.64 -4.31 -3.47
CA ALA A 192 2.90 -4.70 -2.28
C ALA A 192 2.38 -6.14 -2.44
N LYS A 193 2.54 -6.97 -1.40
CA LYS A 193 2.19 -8.39 -1.47
C LYS A 193 0.68 -8.63 -1.49
N ASN A 194 -0.07 -7.85 -0.71
CA ASN A 194 -1.53 -7.95 -0.62
C ASN A 194 -2.18 -6.59 -0.32
N PRO A 195 -3.51 -6.43 -0.53
CA PRO A 195 -4.24 -5.20 -0.26
C PRO A 195 -4.21 -4.75 1.19
N ARG A 196 -4.19 -5.68 2.15
CA ARG A 196 -4.11 -5.37 3.58
C ARG A 196 -2.82 -4.62 3.91
N ASN A 197 -1.66 -5.16 3.52
CA ASN A 197 -0.36 -4.51 3.75
C ASN A 197 -0.27 -3.20 2.98
N ALA A 198 -0.81 -3.15 1.76
CA ALA A 198 -0.90 -1.91 0.98
C ALA A 198 -1.76 -0.86 1.67
N ALA A 199 -2.88 -1.25 2.31
CA ALA A 199 -3.73 -0.34 3.08
C ALA A 199 -3.00 0.16 4.33
N ALA A 200 -2.36 -0.75 5.10
CA ALA A 200 -1.61 -0.41 6.31
C ALA A 200 -0.46 0.55 6.01
N GLY A 201 0.37 0.23 5.02
CA GLY A 201 1.47 1.09 4.59
C GLY A 201 1.01 2.45 4.01
N SER A 202 -0.17 2.49 3.37
CA SER A 202 -0.75 3.72 2.85
C SER A 202 -1.33 4.61 3.95
N LEU A 203 -1.99 4.02 4.95
CA LEU A 203 -2.56 4.78 6.07
C LEU A 203 -1.48 5.36 7.01
N ARG A 204 -0.30 4.75 7.05
CA ARG A 204 0.87 5.22 7.83
C ARG A 204 1.81 6.16 7.05
N GLN A 205 1.37 6.73 5.92
CA GLN A 205 2.16 7.73 5.19
C GLN A 205 2.23 9.05 5.99
N LYS A 206 3.40 9.67 6.01
CA LYS A 206 3.61 10.97 6.67
C LYS A 206 2.90 12.11 5.95
N ASP A 207 2.74 12.00 4.63
CA ASP A 207 2.02 12.98 3.80
C ASP A 207 0.61 12.45 3.48
N PRO A 208 -0.45 13.09 3.98
CA PRO A 208 -1.83 12.71 3.69
C PRO A 208 -2.19 12.69 2.20
N LYS A 209 -1.48 13.46 1.37
CA LYS A 209 -1.70 13.45 -0.09
C LYS A 209 -1.37 12.08 -0.71
N ILE A 210 -0.36 11.40 -0.17
CA ILE A 210 -0.02 10.04 -0.61
C ILE A 210 -1.15 9.07 -0.22
N ALA A 211 -1.65 9.14 1.01
CA ALA A 211 -2.80 8.34 1.44
C ALA A 211 -4.04 8.59 0.57
N ALA A 212 -4.34 9.86 0.27
CA ALA A 212 -5.44 10.26 -0.62
C ALA A 212 -5.33 9.64 -2.03
N ALA A 213 -4.12 9.60 -2.60
CA ALA A 213 -3.87 9.04 -3.93
C ALA A 213 -4.04 7.51 -3.98
N ARG A 214 -3.93 6.82 -2.83
CA ARG A 214 -4.05 5.35 -2.74
C ARG A 214 -5.48 4.85 -2.91
N GLY A 215 -6.50 5.70 -2.65
CA GLY A 215 -7.91 5.34 -2.83
C GLY A 215 -8.35 4.27 -1.83
N LEU A 216 -8.03 4.46 -0.55
CA LEU A 216 -8.49 3.63 0.55
C LEU A 216 -10.00 3.81 0.79
N ASP A 217 -10.61 2.81 1.42
CA ASP A 217 -12.00 2.84 1.86
C ASP A 217 -12.14 2.18 3.24
N ILE A 218 -13.32 2.22 3.86
CA ILE A 218 -13.56 1.70 5.21
C ILE A 218 -14.91 1.00 5.31
N PHE A 219 -14.99 -0.05 6.13
CA PHE A 219 -16.25 -0.54 6.69
C PHE A 219 -16.24 -0.43 8.21
N CYS A 220 -17.28 0.18 8.78
CA CYS A 220 -17.46 0.29 10.21
C CYS A 220 -18.30 -0.88 10.72
N PHE A 221 -17.87 -1.49 11.83
CA PHE A 221 -18.46 -2.73 12.32
C PHE A 221 -18.74 -2.75 13.84
N ASN A 222 -18.39 -1.70 14.58
CA ASN A 222 -18.70 -1.63 16.01
C ASN A 222 -18.72 -0.20 16.53
N ILE A 223 -19.64 0.09 17.45
CA ILE A 223 -19.62 1.30 18.27
C ILE A 223 -18.93 0.95 19.59
N GLN A 224 -17.87 1.68 19.93
CA GLN A 224 -17.08 1.51 21.16
C GLN A 224 -17.62 2.37 22.29
N GLN A 225 -17.96 3.63 21.99
CA GLN A 225 -18.55 4.58 22.94
C GLN A 225 -19.68 5.34 22.26
N LEU A 226 -20.74 5.61 23.00
CA LEU A 226 -21.93 6.32 22.50
C LEU A 226 -22.59 7.10 23.64
N GLU A 227 -22.76 8.42 23.44
CA GLU A 227 -23.49 9.30 24.34
C GLU A 227 -24.65 9.99 23.60
N GLY A 228 -25.75 10.17 24.29
CA GLY A 228 -26.95 10.86 23.76
C GLY A 228 -27.99 9.95 23.10
N ILE A 229 -27.61 8.72 22.72
CA ILE A 229 -28.51 7.67 22.18
C ILE A 229 -28.12 6.35 22.82
N THR A 230 -29.08 5.42 22.94
CA THR A 230 -28.84 4.05 23.40
C THR A 230 -29.19 3.06 22.31
N CYS A 231 -28.42 1.98 22.21
CA CYS A 231 -28.72 0.80 21.39
C CYS A 231 -28.80 -0.42 22.31
N GLU A 232 -29.74 -1.31 22.07
CA GLU A 232 -29.94 -2.54 22.86
C GLU A 232 -29.22 -3.74 22.19
N SER A 233 -28.93 -3.63 20.90
CA SER A 233 -28.33 -4.70 20.12
C SER A 233 -27.27 -4.20 19.13
N HIS A 234 -26.44 -5.13 18.68
CA HIS A 234 -25.44 -4.87 17.67
C HIS A 234 -26.06 -4.52 16.31
N SER A 235 -27.12 -5.23 15.93
CA SER A 235 -27.85 -4.91 14.69
C SER A 235 -28.43 -3.49 14.72
N GLU A 236 -28.95 -3.01 15.85
CA GLU A 236 -29.37 -1.62 16.01
C GLU A 236 -28.20 -0.64 15.90
N SER A 237 -27.03 -0.99 16.44
CA SER A 237 -25.84 -0.15 16.34
C SER A 237 -25.32 -0.05 14.90
N LEU A 238 -25.40 -1.11 14.10
CA LEU A 238 -25.10 -1.08 12.67
C LEU A 238 -26.06 -0.18 11.89
N GLU A 239 -27.38 -0.26 12.19
CA GLU A 239 -28.38 0.62 11.57
C GLU A 239 -28.20 2.09 12.00
N LEU A 240 -27.80 2.35 13.26
CA LEU A 240 -27.46 3.69 13.71
C LEU A 240 -26.25 4.23 12.93
N MET A 241 -25.16 3.46 12.80
CA MET A 241 -23.99 3.86 12.03
C MET A 241 -24.36 4.17 10.57
N ARG A 242 -25.19 3.34 9.92
CA ARG A 242 -25.68 3.60 8.56
C ARG A 242 -26.44 4.92 8.45
N ARG A 243 -27.34 5.21 9.40
CA ARG A 243 -28.08 6.49 9.46
C ARG A 243 -27.15 7.69 9.70
N LEU A 244 -26.06 7.51 10.41
CA LEU A 244 -25.05 8.53 10.64
C LEU A 244 -24.08 8.71 9.45
N GLY A 245 -24.23 7.91 8.38
CA GLY A 245 -23.47 8.04 7.14
C GLY A 245 -22.21 7.17 7.07
N PHE A 246 -22.00 6.26 8.02
CA PHE A 246 -20.89 5.31 7.95
C PHE A 246 -21.20 4.15 6.99
N PRO A 247 -20.24 3.73 6.15
CA PRO A 247 -20.35 2.47 5.46
C PRO A 247 -20.22 1.33 6.47
N VAL A 248 -21.21 0.46 6.51
CA VAL A 248 -21.20 -0.77 7.31
C VAL A 248 -21.17 -1.99 6.40
N SER A 249 -20.80 -3.15 6.92
CA SER A 249 -20.79 -4.41 6.15
C SER A 249 -22.11 -4.55 5.36
N PRO A 250 -22.06 -4.71 4.02
CA PRO A 250 -23.24 -4.62 3.18
C PRO A 250 -24.27 -5.72 3.46
N ASP A 251 -23.84 -6.93 3.75
CA ASP A 251 -24.69 -8.13 3.79
C ASP A 251 -24.75 -8.78 5.19
N TYR A 252 -24.66 -7.97 6.27
CA TYR A 252 -24.86 -8.54 7.59
C TYR A 252 -26.30 -9.04 7.76
N LYS A 253 -26.47 -10.17 8.42
CA LYS A 253 -27.78 -10.77 8.71
C LYS A 253 -27.86 -11.24 10.14
N VAL A 254 -29.10 -11.26 10.67
CA VAL A 254 -29.42 -11.67 12.03
C VAL A 254 -30.14 -13.02 12.01
N PHE A 255 -29.72 -13.93 12.88
CA PHE A 255 -30.23 -15.30 12.97
C PHE A 255 -30.56 -15.67 14.40
N ASP A 256 -31.62 -16.47 14.59
CA ASP A 256 -32.07 -16.96 15.89
C ASP A 256 -31.44 -18.31 16.28
N ASN A 257 -30.61 -18.89 15.41
CA ASN A 257 -29.91 -20.14 15.64
C ASN A 257 -28.56 -20.19 14.89
N ILE A 258 -27.67 -21.05 15.36
CA ILE A 258 -26.30 -21.17 14.81
C ILE A 258 -26.28 -21.84 13.44
N GLU A 259 -27.17 -22.77 13.13
CA GLU A 259 -27.15 -23.49 11.85
C GLU A 259 -27.48 -22.58 10.68
N ASP A 260 -28.41 -21.63 10.84
CA ASP A 260 -28.68 -20.64 9.81
C ASP A 260 -27.56 -19.59 9.70
N ALA A 261 -26.90 -19.27 10.83
CA ALA A 261 -25.69 -18.44 10.83
C ALA A 261 -24.54 -19.13 10.08
N ILE A 262 -24.34 -20.45 10.25
CA ILE A 262 -23.33 -21.25 9.52
C ILE A 262 -23.61 -21.20 8.00
N LYS A 263 -24.86 -21.39 7.56
CA LYS A 263 -25.20 -21.26 6.13
C LYS A 263 -24.85 -19.88 5.57
N GLN A 264 -25.03 -18.83 6.36
CA GLN A 264 -24.62 -17.49 5.93
C GLN A 264 -23.09 -17.36 5.85
N VAL A 265 -22.36 -17.95 6.80
CA VAL A 265 -20.88 -18.01 6.74
C VAL A 265 -20.43 -18.71 5.45
N GLU A 266 -21.02 -19.85 5.12
CA GLU A 266 -20.72 -20.57 3.87
C GLU A 266 -21.05 -19.71 2.62
N ALA A 267 -22.22 -19.06 2.61
CA ALA A 267 -22.61 -18.17 1.51
C ALA A 267 -21.67 -16.97 1.34
N ILE A 268 -21.14 -16.40 2.44
CA ILE A 268 -20.11 -15.34 2.37
C ILE A 268 -18.83 -15.90 1.75
N GLY A 269 -18.46 -17.15 2.08
CA GLY A 269 -17.30 -17.82 1.49
C GLY A 269 -17.40 -17.98 -0.03
N GLU A 270 -18.58 -18.30 -0.55
CA GLU A 270 -18.83 -18.40 -1.99
C GLU A 270 -18.67 -17.06 -2.74
N LEU A 271 -18.90 -15.93 -2.04
CA LEU A 271 -18.72 -14.60 -2.62
C LEU A 271 -17.26 -14.12 -2.61
N ARG A 272 -16.37 -14.82 -1.91
CA ARG A 272 -14.94 -14.50 -1.85
C ARG A 272 -14.35 -14.43 -3.26
N GLY A 273 -13.59 -13.38 -3.53
CA GLY A 273 -13.00 -13.13 -4.85
C GLY A 273 -13.93 -12.45 -5.88
N MET A 274 -15.25 -12.43 -5.65
CA MET A 274 -16.19 -11.66 -6.47
C MET A 274 -16.47 -10.26 -5.91
N LEU A 275 -16.04 -10.00 -4.68
CA LEU A 275 -16.16 -8.71 -4.03
C LEU A 275 -15.10 -7.72 -4.56
N GLY A 276 -15.40 -6.45 -4.54
CA GLY A 276 -14.44 -5.38 -4.90
C GLY A 276 -13.36 -5.13 -3.82
N TYR A 277 -13.33 -5.94 -2.77
CA TYR A 277 -12.44 -5.90 -1.60
C TYR A 277 -12.21 -7.31 -1.08
N GLN A 278 -11.20 -7.48 -0.24
CA GLN A 278 -10.86 -8.78 0.34
C GLN A 278 -11.54 -9.03 1.68
N ILE A 279 -11.87 -10.31 1.91
CA ILE A 279 -12.33 -10.84 3.18
C ILE A 279 -11.49 -12.08 3.53
N ASP A 280 -11.08 -12.21 4.78
CA ASP A 280 -10.34 -13.37 5.28
C ASP A 280 -11.23 -14.33 6.07
N GLY A 281 -12.51 -14.00 6.24
CA GLY A 281 -13.44 -14.78 7.01
C GLY A 281 -14.85 -14.20 7.10
N ALA A 282 -15.59 -14.70 8.07
CA ALA A 282 -16.83 -14.15 8.56
C ALA A 282 -16.81 -14.01 10.08
N VAL A 283 -17.50 -13.03 10.63
CA VAL A 283 -17.60 -12.81 12.08
C VAL A 283 -19.01 -13.12 12.53
N ILE A 284 -19.13 -13.97 13.56
CA ILE A 284 -20.39 -14.24 14.24
C ILE A 284 -20.35 -13.54 15.59
N LYS A 285 -21.35 -12.74 15.89
CA LYS A 285 -21.47 -12.00 17.15
C LYS A 285 -22.84 -12.25 17.77
N VAL A 286 -22.89 -12.40 19.08
CA VAL A 286 -24.17 -12.38 19.82
C VAL A 286 -24.78 -10.98 19.67
N ASP A 287 -26.06 -10.88 19.31
CA ASP A 287 -26.69 -9.61 18.93
C ASP A 287 -26.95 -8.69 20.13
N ARG A 288 -27.63 -9.16 21.19
CA ARG A 288 -28.03 -8.35 22.33
C ARG A 288 -26.86 -7.97 23.22
N PHE A 289 -26.76 -6.71 23.60
CA PHE A 289 -25.68 -6.22 24.46
C PHE A 289 -25.78 -6.75 25.89
N THR A 290 -26.98 -6.93 26.44
CA THR A 290 -27.19 -7.57 27.76
C THR A 290 -26.66 -9.00 27.81
N ASP A 291 -26.81 -9.74 26.70
CA ASP A 291 -26.28 -11.10 26.59
C ASP A 291 -24.73 -11.07 26.53
N ARG A 292 -24.14 -10.09 25.84
CA ARG A 292 -22.68 -9.90 25.78
C ARG A 292 -22.08 -9.55 27.13
N GLU A 293 -22.74 -8.69 27.90
CA GLU A 293 -22.32 -8.35 29.27
C GLU A 293 -22.29 -9.58 30.17
N THR A 294 -23.32 -10.42 30.06
CA THR A 294 -23.41 -11.68 30.83
C THR A 294 -22.32 -12.69 30.44
N LEU A 295 -22.01 -12.81 29.14
CA LEU A 295 -20.96 -13.69 28.62
C LEU A 295 -19.56 -13.18 28.98
N GLY A 296 -19.36 -11.88 28.98
CA GLY A 296 -18.10 -11.24 29.30
C GLY A 296 -17.00 -11.49 28.26
N SER A 297 -15.77 -11.30 28.71
CA SER A 297 -14.55 -11.46 27.89
C SER A 297 -13.47 -12.23 28.66
N THR A 298 -12.59 -12.87 27.91
CA THR A 298 -11.29 -13.34 28.44
C THR A 298 -10.30 -12.17 28.46
N ALA A 299 -9.07 -12.40 28.88
CA ALA A 299 -8.01 -11.37 28.80
C ALA A 299 -7.71 -10.93 27.35
N LYS A 300 -8.01 -11.77 26.35
CA LYS A 300 -7.65 -11.53 24.94
C LYS A 300 -8.87 -11.39 24.01
N TYR A 301 -9.93 -12.17 24.25
CA TYR A 301 -11.09 -12.24 23.35
C TYR A 301 -12.42 -12.05 24.07
N PRO A 302 -13.42 -11.46 23.40
CA PRO A 302 -14.80 -11.51 23.87
C PRO A 302 -15.34 -12.95 23.75
N LYS A 303 -16.14 -13.40 24.71
CA LYS A 303 -16.81 -14.71 24.67
C LYS A 303 -18.07 -14.71 23.80
N TRP A 304 -18.52 -13.54 23.37
CA TRP A 304 -19.73 -13.32 22.60
C TRP A 304 -19.49 -13.17 21.10
N ALA A 305 -18.24 -13.33 20.63
CA ALA A 305 -17.91 -13.22 19.21
C ALA A 305 -16.81 -14.22 18.82
N VAL A 306 -16.86 -14.64 17.56
CA VAL A 306 -15.90 -15.57 16.97
C VAL A 306 -15.70 -15.21 15.50
N ALA A 307 -14.48 -15.38 15.00
CA ALA A 307 -14.12 -15.16 13.61
C ALA A 307 -13.89 -16.50 12.90
N PHE A 308 -14.71 -16.83 11.92
CA PHE A 308 -14.50 -17.99 11.05
C PHE A 308 -13.55 -17.60 9.93
N LYS A 309 -12.45 -18.37 9.80
CA LYS A 309 -11.43 -18.16 8.78
C LYS A 309 -11.61 -19.14 7.60
N TYR A 310 -11.64 -18.63 6.38
CA TYR A 310 -11.68 -19.47 5.19
C TYR A 310 -10.28 -19.96 4.84
N PRO A 311 -10.13 -21.25 4.47
CA PRO A 311 -8.87 -21.70 3.89
C PRO A 311 -8.59 -20.99 2.57
N PRO A 312 -7.31 -20.82 2.19
CA PRO A 312 -6.95 -20.36 0.85
C PRO A 312 -7.55 -21.29 -0.20
N GLU A 313 -8.06 -20.71 -1.29
CA GLU A 313 -8.53 -21.53 -2.41
C GLU A 313 -7.34 -22.00 -3.24
N GLU A 314 -7.20 -23.32 -3.38
CA GLU A 314 -6.17 -23.98 -4.17
C GLU A 314 -6.79 -24.80 -5.26
N LYS A 315 -6.19 -24.74 -6.47
CA LYS A 315 -6.63 -25.52 -7.63
C LYS A 315 -5.45 -26.22 -8.29
N GLU A 316 -5.71 -27.44 -8.73
CA GLU A 316 -4.76 -28.19 -9.54
C GLU A 316 -4.97 -27.87 -11.02
N THR A 317 -3.85 -27.73 -11.74
CA THR A 317 -3.85 -27.47 -13.18
C THR A 317 -2.59 -28.05 -13.83
N VAL A 318 -2.56 -28.13 -15.17
CA VAL A 318 -1.40 -28.63 -15.90
C VAL A 318 -0.58 -27.48 -16.43
N LEU A 319 0.70 -27.43 -16.06
CA LEU A 319 1.67 -26.47 -16.57
C LEU A 319 1.96 -26.73 -18.05
N ARG A 320 1.57 -25.80 -18.91
CA ARG A 320 1.69 -25.94 -20.38
C ARG A 320 2.98 -25.36 -20.91
N ASP A 321 3.43 -24.24 -20.34
CA ASP A 321 4.66 -23.57 -20.75
C ASP A 321 5.24 -22.72 -19.63
N ILE A 322 6.52 -22.36 -19.76
CA ILE A 322 7.20 -21.38 -18.91
C ILE A 322 7.70 -20.25 -19.80
N VAL A 323 6.96 -19.17 -19.82
CA VAL A 323 7.26 -17.97 -20.62
C VAL A 323 8.28 -17.09 -19.91
N LEU A 324 9.29 -16.69 -20.63
CA LEU A 324 10.38 -15.86 -20.11
C LEU A 324 10.23 -14.42 -20.57
N GLN A 325 10.13 -13.51 -19.61
CA GLN A 325 10.08 -12.07 -19.88
C GLN A 325 11.39 -11.41 -19.51
N VAL A 326 11.85 -10.47 -20.34
CA VAL A 326 13.07 -9.69 -20.07
C VAL A 326 12.65 -8.29 -19.66
N GLY A 327 12.96 -7.93 -18.43
CA GLY A 327 12.70 -6.61 -17.85
C GLY A 327 13.65 -5.52 -18.37
N ARG A 328 13.41 -4.28 -18.01
CA ARG A 328 14.22 -3.11 -18.40
C ARG A 328 15.69 -3.26 -18.01
N THR A 329 15.96 -3.78 -16.84
CA THR A 329 17.32 -4.03 -16.32
C THR A 329 17.94 -5.34 -16.81
N GLY A 330 17.31 -6.00 -17.77
CA GLY A 330 17.74 -7.27 -18.33
C GLY A 330 17.37 -8.50 -17.50
N VAL A 331 16.72 -8.36 -16.35
CA VAL A 331 16.27 -9.51 -15.53
C VAL A 331 15.33 -10.38 -16.33
N VAL A 332 15.59 -11.68 -16.35
CA VAL A 332 14.75 -12.69 -16.99
C VAL A 332 13.83 -13.30 -15.94
N THR A 333 12.54 -13.03 -16.05
CA THR A 333 11.51 -13.49 -15.10
C THR A 333 10.70 -14.61 -15.73
N PRO A 334 10.69 -15.83 -15.15
CA PRO A 334 9.85 -16.92 -15.61
C PRO A 334 8.41 -16.77 -15.11
N THR A 335 7.45 -17.05 -15.98
CA THR A 335 6.01 -17.07 -15.71
C THR A 335 5.43 -18.40 -16.17
N ALA A 336 4.76 -19.12 -15.28
CA ALA A 336 4.03 -20.34 -15.62
C ALA A 336 2.80 -20.00 -16.46
N GLU A 337 2.61 -20.70 -17.58
CA GLU A 337 1.35 -20.75 -18.34
C GLU A 337 0.72 -22.12 -18.18
N PHE A 338 -0.54 -22.16 -17.78
CA PHE A 338 -1.25 -23.40 -17.48
C PHE A 338 -2.70 -23.38 -17.99
N ASP A 339 -3.35 -24.54 -17.99
CA ASP A 339 -4.75 -24.62 -18.36
C ASP A 339 -5.59 -23.69 -17.48
N PRO A 340 -6.47 -22.87 -18.08
CA PRO A 340 -7.26 -21.89 -17.31
C PRO A 340 -8.08 -22.56 -16.21
N ILE A 341 -8.02 -21.98 -15.01
CA ILE A 341 -8.78 -22.42 -13.84
C ILE A 341 -9.56 -21.24 -13.25
N GLU A 342 -10.74 -21.53 -12.71
CA GLU A 342 -11.47 -20.58 -11.90
C GLU A 342 -10.90 -20.59 -10.48
N LEU A 343 -10.37 -19.46 -10.02
CA LEU A 343 -9.73 -19.32 -8.71
C LEU A 343 -10.13 -17.99 -8.09
N ALA A 344 -10.75 -18.03 -6.92
CA ALA A 344 -11.27 -16.86 -6.21
C ALA A 344 -12.05 -15.91 -7.16
N GLY A 345 -13.05 -16.46 -7.86
CA GLY A 345 -13.99 -15.74 -8.71
C GLY A 345 -13.43 -15.16 -10.02
N THR A 346 -12.21 -15.50 -10.41
CA THR A 346 -11.63 -15.08 -11.70
C THR A 346 -10.95 -16.24 -12.41
N THR A 347 -10.91 -16.18 -13.74
CA THR A 347 -10.16 -17.15 -14.55
C THR A 347 -8.68 -16.79 -14.53
N VAL A 348 -7.85 -17.72 -14.12
CA VAL A 348 -6.39 -17.59 -14.04
C VAL A 348 -5.74 -18.61 -14.96
N SER A 349 -4.76 -18.18 -15.76
CA SER A 349 -3.98 -19.03 -16.66
C SER A 349 -2.47 -18.79 -16.59
N ARG A 350 -2.04 -17.84 -15.72
CA ARG A 350 -0.64 -17.49 -15.52
C ARG A 350 -0.34 -17.28 -14.05
N ALA A 351 0.87 -17.69 -13.61
CA ALA A 351 1.37 -17.43 -12.27
C ALA A 351 2.87 -17.16 -12.29
N THR A 352 3.37 -16.36 -11.35
CA THR A 352 4.81 -16.12 -11.25
C THR A 352 5.57 -17.36 -10.79
N LEU A 353 6.77 -17.56 -11.36
CA LEU A 353 7.78 -18.52 -10.90
C LEU A 353 9.02 -17.81 -10.35
N HIS A 354 8.95 -16.51 -10.16
CA HIS A 354 9.96 -15.62 -9.57
C HIS A 354 11.33 -15.71 -10.23
N ASN A 355 12.08 -16.82 -10.05
CA ASN A 355 13.44 -17.00 -10.55
C ASN A 355 13.81 -18.49 -10.67
N GLN A 356 15.03 -18.79 -11.14
CA GLN A 356 15.52 -20.17 -11.28
C GLN A 356 15.60 -20.91 -9.95
N ASP A 357 15.95 -20.24 -8.87
CA ASP A 357 16.13 -20.90 -7.57
C ASP A 357 14.77 -21.39 -7.06
N PHE A 358 13.71 -20.60 -7.24
CA PHE A 358 12.34 -20.99 -6.92
C PHE A 358 11.85 -22.17 -7.78
N ILE A 359 12.12 -22.17 -9.09
CA ILE A 359 11.82 -23.30 -9.98
C ILE A 359 12.52 -24.58 -9.48
N THR A 360 13.79 -24.46 -9.11
CA THR A 360 14.58 -25.59 -8.61
C THR A 360 14.06 -26.11 -7.28
N GLN A 361 13.67 -25.20 -6.39
CA GLN A 361 13.09 -25.54 -5.08
C GLN A 361 11.74 -26.27 -5.22
N LEU A 362 10.87 -25.82 -6.13
CA LEU A 362 9.60 -26.49 -6.43
C LEU A 362 9.79 -27.81 -7.17
N GLY A 363 10.90 -27.96 -7.88
CA GLY A 363 11.14 -29.10 -8.78
C GLY A 363 10.24 -29.10 -10.03
N VAL A 364 9.66 -27.97 -10.42
CA VAL A 364 8.62 -27.86 -11.44
C VAL A 364 9.18 -27.97 -12.87
N ASN A 365 8.45 -28.69 -13.75
CA ASN A 365 8.73 -28.77 -15.17
C ASN A 365 7.46 -28.67 -16.03
N ILE A 366 7.61 -28.38 -17.31
CA ILE A 366 6.49 -28.33 -18.27
C ILE A 366 5.83 -29.71 -18.34
N GLY A 367 4.50 -29.73 -18.31
CA GLY A 367 3.68 -30.93 -18.27
C GLY A 367 3.31 -31.42 -16.87
N ASP A 368 3.88 -30.82 -15.82
CA ASP A 368 3.55 -31.17 -14.44
C ASP A 368 2.13 -30.74 -14.06
N THR A 369 1.53 -31.50 -13.15
CA THR A 369 0.33 -31.05 -12.44
C THR A 369 0.78 -30.20 -11.25
N ILE A 370 0.48 -28.91 -11.32
CA ILE A 370 0.83 -27.92 -10.31
C ILE A 370 -0.39 -27.51 -9.49
N VAL A 371 -0.16 -27.09 -8.26
CA VAL A 371 -1.17 -26.45 -7.42
C VAL A 371 -0.94 -24.95 -7.45
N VAL A 372 -1.99 -24.21 -7.77
CA VAL A 372 -1.98 -22.76 -7.85
C VAL A 372 -2.94 -22.19 -6.82
N ARG A 373 -2.50 -21.16 -6.13
CA ARG A 373 -3.35 -20.31 -5.29
C ARG A 373 -3.14 -18.84 -5.67
N LYS A 374 -3.93 -17.95 -5.10
CA LYS A 374 -3.67 -16.52 -5.17
C LYS A 374 -3.09 -16.06 -3.83
N ALA A 375 -1.84 -15.57 -3.83
CA ALA A 375 -1.27 -14.89 -2.69
C ALA A 375 -2.12 -13.67 -2.34
N GLY A 376 -2.57 -13.59 -1.07
CA GLY A 376 -3.50 -12.55 -0.64
C GLY A 376 -4.76 -12.45 -1.51
N ASP A 377 -5.27 -13.56 -2.02
CA ASP A 377 -6.43 -13.67 -2.92
C ASP A 377 -6.35 -12.89 -4.25
N ILE A 378 -5.17 -12.37 -4.62
CA ILE A 378 -5.01 -11.55 -5.83
C ILE A 378 -3.96 -12.07 -6.79
N ILE A 379 -2.73 -12.28 -6.33
CA ILE A 379 -1.59 -12.61 -7.20
C ILE A 379 -1.45 -14.13 -7.35
N PRO A 380 -1.65 -14.69 -8.55
CA PRO A 380 -1.49 -16.12 -8.74
C PRO A 380 -0.04 -16.57 -8.54
N GLU A 381 0.16 -17.62 -7.75
CA GLU A 381 1.46 -18.26 -7.53
C GLU A 381 1.36 -19.79 -7.61
N VAL A 382 2.44 -20.44 -7.99
CA VAL A 382 2.58 -21.89 -7.95
C VAL A 382 3.16 -22.28 -6.59
N ILE A 383 2.43 -23.09 -5.82
CA ILE A 383 2.86 -23.45 -4.45
C ILE A 383 3.51 -24.83 -4.37
N THR A 384 3.12 -25.76 -5.21
CA THR A 384 3.71 -27.11 -5.19
C THR A 384 3.43 -27.86 -6.50
N VAL A 385 4.18 -28.92 -6.72
CA VAL A 385 3.97 -29.89 -7.78
C VAL A 385 3.34 -31.14 -7.20
N LYS A 386 2.22 -31.58 -7.76
CA LYS A 386 1.49 -32.80 -7.35
C LYS A 386 1.97 -34.03 -8.07
N GLN A 387 2.25 -33.89 -9.37
CA GLN A 387 2.63 -35.00 -10.25
C GLN A 387 3.66 -34.54 -11.27
N HIS A 388 4.67 -35.38 -11.50
CA HIS A 388 5.69 -35.23 -12.55
C HIS A 388 5.48 -36.33 -13.61
N PRO A 389 4.59 -36.15 -14.60
CA PRO A 389 4.28 -37.20 -15.57
C PRO A 389 5.48 -37.65 -16.41
N THR A 390 6.43 -36.73 -16.66
CA THR A 390 7.62 -37.01 -17.47
C THR A 390 8.76 -37.58 -16.64
N GLY A 391 8.79 -37.36 -15.32
CA GLY A 391 9.91 -37.73 -14.45
C GLY A 391 11.22 -36.97 -14.75
N GLU A 392 11.15 -35.91 -15.55
CA GLU A 392 12.29 -35.08 -15.89
C GLU A 392 12.68 -34.12 -14.73
N PRO A 393 13.95 -33.69 -14.66
CA PRO A 393 14.38 -32.73 -13.63
C PRO A 393 13.66 -31.38 -13.80
N ALA A 394 13.76 -30.55 -12.74
CA ALA A 394 13.19 -29.20 -12.77
C ALA A 394 13.63 -28.41 -14.02
N TYR A 395 12.71 -27.58 -14.52
CA TYR A 395 12.98 -26.71 -15.66
C TYR A 395 14.19 -25.82 -15.39
N THR A 396 15.03 -25.69 -16.40
CA THR A 396 16.20 -24.80 -16.33
C THR A 396 16.06 -23.70 -17.36
N LEU A 397 16.25 -22.45 -16.93
CA LEU A 397 16.24 -21.32 -17.85
C LEU A 397 17.31 -21.49 -18.93
N PRO A 398 17.03 -21.08 -20.17
CA PRO A 398 18.02 -21.16 -21.25
C PRO A 398 19.26 -20.31 -20.92
N MET A 399 20.40 -20.73 -21.43
CA MET A 399 21.66 -19.98 -21.24
C MET A 399 21.69 -18.66 -22.04
N HIS A 400 20.78 -18.50 -23.00
CA HIS A 400 20.74 -17.34 -23.89
C HIS A 400 19.45 -16.57 -23.73
N CYS A 401 19.56 -15.25 -23.86
CA CYS A 401 18.42 -14.33 -23.78
C CYS A 401 17.35 -14.69 -24.85
N PRO A 402 16.07 -14.84 -24.45
CA PRO A 402 15.00 -15.19 -25.39
C PRO A 402 14.73 -14.10 -26.43
N SER A 403 15.13 -12.86 -26.16
CA SER A 403 14.91 -11.71 -27.07
C SER A 403 16.06 -11.45 -28.04
N CYS A 404 17.34 -11.55 -27.58
CA CYS A 404 18.49 -11.15 -28.38
C CYS A 404 19.57 -12.22 -28.56
N GLY A 405 19.42 -13.40 -27.97
CA GLY A 405 20.37 -14.51 -28.09
C GLY A 405 21.69 -14.33 -27.32
N THR A 406 21.89 -13.24 -26.60
CA THR A 406 23.12 -13.00 -25.81
C THR A 406 23.19 -13.96 -24.62
N LEU A 407 24.37 -14.43 -24.27
CA LEU A 407 24.61 -15.28 -23.11
C LEU A 407 24.14 -14.56 -21.84
N LEU A 408 23.27 -15.21 -21.07
CA LEU A 408 22.77 -14.70 -19.81
C LEU A 408 23.84 -14.83 -18.71
N VAL A 409 23.84 -13.89 -17.78
CA VAL A 409 24.73 -13.91 -16.62
C VAL A 409 23.93 -13.94 -15.33
N ARG A 410 24.42 -14.72 -14.36
CA ARG A 410 23.83 -14.72 -13.01
C ARG A 410 24.42 -13.55 -12.22
N ASP A 411 23.55 -12.75 -11.63
CA ASP A 411 23.94 -11.71 -10.70
C ASP A 411 24.36 -12.37 -9.38
N PRO A 412 25.62 -12.18 -8.90
CA PRO A 412 26.10 -12.88 -7.71
C PRO A 412 25.45 -12.39 -6.40
N GLU A 413 24.91 -11.19 -6.39
CA GLU A 413 24.34 -10.55 -5.18
C GLU A 413 22.84 -10.78 -5.03
N VAL A 414 22.15 -11.11 -6.13
CA VAL A 414 20.70 -11.35 -6.15
C VAL A 414 20.41 -12.63 -6.93
N ALA A 415 19.37 -13.37 -6.55
CA ALA A 415 18.91 -14.59 -7.23
C ALA A 415 18.32 -14.30 -8.62
N ALA A 416 18.99 -13.47 -9.44
CA ALA A 416 18.51 -13.03 -10.73
C ALA A 416 19.45 -13.45 -11.86
N ILE A 417 18.85 -13.88 -12.98
CA ILE A 417 19.55 -14.13 -14.25
C ILE A 417 19.26 -12.95 -15.17
N ARG A 418 20.30 -12.40 -15.82
CA ARG A 418 20.18 -11.16 -16.59
C ARG A 418 20.78 -11.28 -17.99
N CYS A 419 20.15 -10.57 -18.93
CA CYS A 419 20.75 -10.26 -20.22
C CYS A 419 21.66 -9.03 -20.08
N PRO A 420 22.98 -9.16 -20.32
CA PRO A 420 23.91 -8.04 -20.20
C PRO A 420 23.90 -7.11 -21.43
N ASN A 421 23.18 -7.46 -22.49
CA ASN A 421 23.14 -6.69 -23.73
C ASN A 421 22.19 -5.49 -23.60
N ILE A 422 22.74 -4.28 -23.46
CA ILE A 422 21.97 -3.02 -23.40
C ILE A 422 21.19 -2.74 -24.68
N SER A 423 21.60 -3.31 -25.83
CA SER A 423 20.90 -3.23 -27.11
C SER A 423 19.86 -4.34 -27.30
N CYS A 424 19.49 -5.05 -26.25
CA CYS A 424 18.45 -6.07 -26.30
C CYS A 424 17.09 -5.44 -26.64
N PRO A 425 16.37 -5.91 -27.69
CA PRO A 425 15.10 -5.32 -28.09
C PRO A 425 14.08 -5.26 -26.95
N ALA A 426 14.02 -6.28 -26.10
CA ALA A 426 13.12 -6.27 -24.95
C ALA A 426 13.50 -5.20 -23.91
N GLN A 427 14.79 -5.00 -23.63
CA GLN A 427 15.24 -3.93 -22.73
C GLN A 427 14.95 -2.55 -23.31
N ILE A 428 15.20 -2.34 -24.60
CA ILE A 428 14.89 -1.08 -25.30
C ILE A 428 13.39 -0.80 -25.20
N LEU A 429 12.53 -1.76 -25.52
CA LEU A 429 11.09 -1.60 -25.43
C LEU A 429 10.65 -1.15 -24.02
N ARG A 430 11.12 -1.86 -22.99
CA ARG A 430 10.79 -1.51 -21.60
C ARG A 430 11.34 -0.15 -21.19
N SER A 431 12.50 0.26 -21.70
CA SER A 431 13.07 1.59 -21.47
C SER A 431 12.24 2.70 -22.12
N LEU A 432 11.76 2.49 -23.34
CA LEU A 432 10.87 3.44 -24.02
C LEU A 432 9.53 3.58 -23.29
N ILE A 433 8.92 2.46 -22.89
CA ILE A 433 7.68 2.47 -22.11
C ILE A 433 7.88 3.23 -20.78
N HIS A 434 8.98 2.95 -20.09
CA HIS A 434 9.31 3.64 -18.84
C HIS A 434 9.48 5.14 -19.05
N PHE A 435 10.24 5.55 -20.06
CA PHE A 435 10.45 6.97 -20.40
C PHE A 435 9.14 7.71 -20.67
N CYS A 436 8.21 7.06 -21.39
CA CYS A 436 6.91 7.65 -21.73
C CYS A 436 5.91 7.63 -20.56
N SER A 437 6.19 6.93 -19.47
CA SER A 437 5.24 6.70 -18.38
C SER A 437 4.87 7.99 -17.63
N ARG A 438 3.71 7.96 -16.95
CA ARG A 438 3.11 9.11 -16.23
C ARG A 438 4.04 9.77 -15.21
N ASN A 439 4.87 8.99 -14.53
CA ASN A 439 5.78 9.51 -13.51
C ASN A 439 7.14 9.95 -14.08
N ALA A 440 7.40 9.66 -15.37
CA ALA A 440 8.57 10.11 -16.12
C ALA A 440 8.16 11.28 -17.02
N MET A 441 8.29 11.12 -18.32
CA MET A 441 8.01 12.23 -19.25
C MET A 441 6.53 12.39 -19.58
N ASP A 442 5.63 11.55 -19.08
CA ASP A 442 4.16 11.60 -19.21
C ASP A 442 3.69 11.88 -20.66
N ILE A 443 4.20 11.09 -21.59
CA ILE A 443 3.88 11.24 -23.02
C ILE A 443 2.59 10.47 -23.32
N GLU A 444 1.46 11.17 -23.23
CA GLU A 444 0.14 10.60 -23.43
C GLU A 444 0.01 10.02 -24.86
N GLY A 445 -0.50 8.79 -24.93
CA GLY A 445 -0.68 8.07 -26.21
C GLY A 445 0.47 7.14 -26.59
N LEU A 446 1.67 7.25 -25.98
CA LEU A 446 2.79 6.32 -26.13
C LEU A 446 2.74 5.19 -25.08
N GLY A 447 1.70 4.35 -25.17
CA GLY A 447 1.61 3.12 -24.37
C GLY A 447 2.42 1.97 -24.97
N GLU A 448 2.43 0.80 -24.27
CA GLU A 448 3.21 -0.39 -24.64
C GLU A 448 3.05 -0.78 -26.12
N ALA A 449 1.81 -0.92 -26.61
CA ALA A 449 1.54 -1.33 -27.99
C ALA A 449 2.07 -0.34 -29.04
N VAL A 450 2.13 0.96 -28.73
CA VAL A 450 2.67 1.97 -29.65
C VAL A 450 4.20 1.97 -29.61
N CYS A 451 4.80 1.89 -28.43
CA CYS A 451 6.27 1.76 -28.29
C CYS A 451 6.77 0.49 -28.98
N GLU A 452 6.01 -0.60 -28.91
CA GLU A 452 6.33 -1.85 -29.60
C GLU A 452 6.32 -1.66 -31.13
N GLN A 453 5.28 -1.04 -31.69
CA GLN A 453 5.22 -0.72 -33.12
C GLN A 453 6.39 0.17 -33.55
N LEU A 454 6.70 1.23 -32.79
CA LEU A 454 7.81 2.13 -33.07
C LEU A 454 9.16 1.41 -33.09
N LEU A 455 9.37 0.49 -32.15
CA LEU A 455 10.59 -0.31 -32.12
C LEU A 455 10.68 -1.29 -33.31
N TYR A 456 9.62 -2.02 -33.61
CA TYR A 456 9.62 -3.01 -34.69
C TYR A 456 9.71 -2.38 -36.08
N THR A 457 9.12 -1.19 -36.28
CA THR A 457 9.28 -0.42 -37.52
C THR A 457 10.63 0.27 -37.65
N GLY A 458 11.41 0.29 -36.55
CA GLY A 458 12.72 0.94 -36.48
C GLY A 458 12.65 2.47 -36.35
N LEU A 459 11.46 3.03 -36.12
CA LEU A 459 11.23 4.48 -35.97
C LEU A 459 11.77 5.03 -34.66
N ALA A 460 11.78 4.24 -33.57
CA ALA A 460 12.39 4.64 -32.31
C ALA A 460 13.10 3.49 -31.61
N LYS A 461 14.36 3.71 -31.21
CA LYS A 461 15.19 2.81 -30.39
C LYS A 461 15.71 3.49 -29.13
N THR A 462 15.68 4.79 -29.11
CA THR A 462 16.11 5.61 -27.96
C THR A 462 15.02 6.62 -27.59
N PRO A 463 15.01 7.15 -26.37
CA PRO A 463 14.16 8.27 -26.02
C PRO A 463 14.29 9.49 -26.94
N ALA A 464 15.50 9.76 -27.47
CA ALA A 464 15.73 10.87 -28.40
C ALA A 464 15.00 10.68 -29.73
N ASP A 465 14.86 9.43 -30.20
CA ASP A 465 14.14 9.14 -31.45
C ASP A 465 12.66 9.50 -31.37
N LEU A 466 12.05 9.43 -30.18
CA LEU A 466 10.65 9.83 -29.97
C LEU A 466 10.42 11.30 -30.33
N TYR A 467 11.37 12.17 -30.02
CA TYR A 467 11.29 13.60 -30.31
C TYR A 467 11.67 13.97 -31.78
N ARG A 468 12.12 12.98 -32.56
CA ARG A 468 12.37 13.10 -34.00
C ARG A 468 11.20 12.64 -34.87
N LEU A 469 10.15 12.06 -34.25
CA LEU A 469 8.98 11.53 -34.95
C LEU A 469 8.21 12.67 -35.65
N HIS A 470 7.81 12.42 -36.88
CA HIS A 470 6.93 13.28 -37.67
C HIS A 470 5.53 12.63 -37.80
N LYS A 471 4.57 13.43 -38.26
CA LYS A 471 3.19 12.97 -38.44
C LYS A 471 3.11 11.77 -39.40
N ASP A 472 3.88 11.78 -40.47
CA ASP A 472 3.88 10.72 -41.48
C ASP A 472 4.42 9.41 -40.91
N ASP A 473 5.40 9.45 -40.00
CA ASP A 473 5.93 8.26 -39.29
C ASP A 473 4.81 7.60 -38.47
N LEU A 474 4.11 8.40 -37.67
CA LEU A 474 3.00 7.92 -36.85
C LEU A 474 1.82 7.41 -37.67
N MET A 475 1.53 8.09 -38.81
CA MET A 475 0.47 7.66 -39.72
C MET A 475 0.78 6.32 -40.43
N SER A 476 2.04 5.90 -40.48
CA SER A 476 2.45 4.59 -40.99
C SER A 476 2.15 3.42 -40.04
N LEU A 477 1.87 3.69 -38.76
CA LEU A 477 1.59 2.68 -37.75
C LEU A 477 0.16 2.17 -37.83
N GLU A 478 -0.02 0.90 -37.47
CA GLU A 478 -1.34 0.27 -37.48
C GLU A 478 -2.32 0.95 -36.50
N GLY A 479 -3.52 1.25 -36.96
CA GLY A 479 -4.59 1.87 -36.15
C GLY A 479 -4.40 3.36 -35.88
N PHE A 480 -3.48 4.04 -36.60
CA PHE A 480 -3.29 5.49 -36.48
C PHE A 480 -4.15 6.26 -37.49
N LYS A 481 -4.66 7.41 -37.04
CA LYS A 481 -5.34 8.44 -37.83
C LYS A 481 -4.83 9.80 -37.40
N ASP A 482 -5.09 10.83 -38.18
CA ASP A 482 -4.63 12.23 -37.98
C ASP A 482 -4.71 12.67 -36.50
N LYS A 483 -5.87 12.54 -35.87
CA LYS A 483 -6.09 13.01 -34.50
C LYS A 483 -5.20 12.29 -33.46
N LYS A 484 -4.96 10.98 -33.63
CA LYS A 484 -4.09 10.23 -32.72
C LYS A 484 -2.63 10.64 -32.91
N ALA A 485 -2.17 10.80 -34.13
CA ALA A 485 -0.82 11.29 -34.43
C ALA A 485 -0.58 12.72 -33.89
N GLU A 486 -1.52 13.63 -34.09
CA GLU A 486 -1.45 15.02 -33.60
C GLU A 486 -1.42 15.07 -32.05
N ASN A 487 -2.22 14.25 -31.38
CA ASN A 487 -2.22 14.18 -29.92
C ASN A 487 -0.84 13.73 -29.37
N ILE A 488 -0.22 12.71 -29.97
CA ILE A 488 1.11 12.23 -29.55
C ILE A 488 2.17 13.31 -29.79
N LEU A 489 2.18 13.96 -30.95
CA LEU A 489 3.13 15.04 -31.22
C LEU A 489 2.96 16.23 -30.26
N SER A 490 1.72 16.55 -29.91
CA SER A 490 1.43 17.57 -28.90
C SER A 490 1.91 17.16 -27.52
N ALA A 491 1.75 15.89 -27.14
CA ALA A 491 2.22 15.35 -25.87
C ALA A 491 3.76 15.34 -25.79
N LEU A 492 4.44 14.98 -26.90
CA LEU A 492 5.90 15.06 -27.02
C LEU A 492 6.40 16.50 -26.86
N GLU A 493 5.77 17.46 -27.52
CA GLU A 493 6.15 18.87 -27.40
C GLU A 493 5.94 19.40 -25.98
N LYS A 494 4.81 19.08 -25.35
CA LYS A 494 4.54 19.43 -23.95
C LYS A 494 5.58 18.84 -23.00
N SER A 495 6.01 17.60 -23.22
CA SER A 495 6.94 16.91 -22.34
C SER A 495 8.36 17.51 -22.34
N LYS A 496 8.72 18.31 -23.34
CA LYS A 496 10.02 19.00 -23.38
C LYS A 496 10.25 19.94 -22.20
N HIS A 497 9.18 20.45 -21.61
CA HIS A 497 9.20 21.39 -20.49
C HIS A 497 8.83 20.70 -19.15
N ASN A 498 9.10 19.42 -19.02
CA ASN A 498 8.88 18.71 -17.76
C ASN A 498 9.98 18.99 -16.73
N GLU A 499 9.73 18.63 -15.47
CA GLU A 499 10.72 18.77 -14.40
C GLU A 499 11.97 17.92 -14.65
N LEU A 500 13.13 18.40 -14.24
CA LEU A 500 14.39 17.65 -14.31
C LEU A 500 14.31 16.30 -13.55
N GLY A 501 13.58 16.26 -12.43
CA GLY A 501 13.33 15.03 -11.70
C GLY A 501 12.60 13.97 -12.53
N ALA A 502 11.62 14.39 -13.33
CA ALA A 502 10.88 13.51 -14.24
C ALA A 502 11.78 12.98 -15.38
N LEU A 503 12.63 13.82 -15.94
CA LEU A 503 13.62 13.40 -16.93
C LEU A 503 14.62 12.40 -16.34
N LEU A 504 15.23 12.70 -15.19
CA LEU A 504 16.19 11.80 -14.51
C LEU A 504 15.57 10.45 -14.18
N PHE A 505 14.32 10.43 -13.74
CA PHE A 505 13.58 9.19 -13.53
C PHE A 505 13.33 8.46 -14.86
N GLY A 506 12.92 9.19 -15.92
CA GLY A 506 12.67 8.66 -17.26
C GLY A 506 13.93 8.05 -17.92
N LEU A 507 15.12 8.57 -17.66
CA LEU A 507 16.39 8.00 -18.12
C LEU A 507 16.64 6.60 -17.55
N GLY A 508 15.95 6.22 -16.49
CA GLY A 508 15.99 4.87 -15.95
C GLY A 508 17.31 4.48 -15.31
N ILE A 509 18.00 5.40 -14.65
CA ILE A 509 19.23 5.15 -13.90
C ILE A 509 18.94 4.10 -12.83
N ARG A 510 19.72 3.04 -12.80
CA ARG A 510 19.52 1.92 -11.85
C ARG A 510 19.52 2.44 -10.40
N ASN A 511 18.64 1.91 -9.57
CA ASN A 511 18.47 2.30 -8.15
C ASN A 511 18.04 3.76 -7.92
N ILE A 512 17.71 4.52 -8.98
CA ILE A 512 17.21 5.88 -8.89
C ILE A 512 15.72 5.88 -9.23
N GLY A 513 14.88 5.81 -8.19
CA GLY A 513 13.44 5.98 -8.32
C GLY A 513 13.01 7.45 -8.38
N ASP A 514 11.71 7.71 -8.54
CA ASP A 514 11.14 9.06 -8.65
C ASP A 514 11.60 10.02 -7.53
N LYS A 515 11.59 9.56 -6.28
CA LYS A 515 12.04 10.37 -5.12
C LYS A 515 13.53 10.72 -5.21
N ALA A 516 14.38 9.77 -5.57
CA ALA A 516 15.81 10.00 -5.69
C ALA A 516 16.13 10.93 -6.87
N ALA A 517 15.43 10.78 -7.99
CA ALA A 517 15.55 11.66 -9.14
C ALA A 517 15.20 13.12 -8.79
N LYS A 518 14.15 13.35 -7.99
CA LYS A 518 13.78 14.67 -7.48
C LYS A 518 14.83 15.26 -6.55
N LEU A 519 15.44 14.44 -5.68
CA LEU A 519 16.54 14.88 -4.82
C LEU A 519 17.78 15.29 -5.64
N LEU A 520 18.14 14.51 -6.66
CA LEU A 520 19.21 14.86 -7.60
C LEU A 520 18.91 16.19 -8.31
N ALA A 521 17.69 16.33 -8.86
CA ALA A 521 17.27 17.55 -9.54
C ALA A 521 17.37 18.78 -8.63
N ALA A 522 16.86 18.69 -7.40
CA ALA A 522 16.89 19.78 -6.42
C ALA A 522 18.34 20.15 -6.02
N ARG A 523 19.23 19.17 -5.87
CA ARG A 523 20.62 19.38 -5.47
C ARG A 523 21.48 20.02 -6.54
N PHE A 524 21.33 19.56 -7.82
CA PHE A 524 22.23 19.95 -8.90
C PHE A 524 21.65 20.97 -9.86
N GLY A 525 20.35 21.13 -9.93
CA GLY A 525 19.68 22.18 -10.71
C GLY A 525 19.65 21.98 -12.23
N SER A 526 20.52 21.14 -12.80
CA SER A 526 20.55 20.85 -14.23
C SER A 526 21.09 19.46 -14.54
N LEU A 527 20.70 18.90 -15.70
CA LEU A 527 21.15 17.60 -16.16
C LEU A 527 22.70 17.54 -16.27
N LYS A 528 23.31 18.60 -16.78
CA LYS A 528 24.78 18.69 -16.91
C LYS A 528 25.51 18.74 -15.57
N ALA A 529 24.91 19.35 -14.55
CA ALA A 529 25.48 19.32 -13.21
C ALA A 529 25.36 17.94 -12.56
N VAL A 530 24.29 17.19 -12.81
CA VAL A 530 24.16 15.78 -12.38
C VAL A 530 25.21 14.90 -13.07
N GLU A 531 25.44 15.10 -14.37
CA GLU A 531 26.45 14.38 -15.16
C GLU A 531 27.87 14.60 -14.60
N ALA A 532 28.16 15.81 -14.13
CA ALA A 532 29.48 16.19 -13.58
C ALA A 532 29.63 15.93 -12.07
N ALA A 533 28.61 15.36 -11.40
CA ALA A 533 28.58 15.15 -9.97
C ALA A 533 29.68 14.19 -9.50
N THR A 534 30.31 14.50 -8.38
CA THR A 534 31.28 13.62 -7.70
C THR A 534 30.59 12.66 -6.73
N LYS A 535 31.28 11.56 -6.35
CA LYS A 535 30.75 10.60 -5.37
C LYS A 535 30.43 11.29 -4.03
N GLU A 536 31.31 12.19 -3.59
CA GLU A 536 31.16 12.93 -2.34
C GLU A 536 29.95 13.84 -2.34
N GLU A 537 29.69 14.53 -3.45
CA GLU A 537 28.51 15.38 -3.61
C GLU A 537 27.22 14.57 -3.60
N LEU A 538 27.20 13.41 -4.28
CA LEU A 538 26.06 12.50 -4.30
C LEU A 538 25.76 11.96 -2.89
N LEU A 539 26.78 11.52 -2.15
CA LEU A 539 26.65 11.01 -0.78
C LEU A 539 26.27 12.11 0.23
N SER A 540 26.46 13.39 -0.10
CA SER A 540 26.01 14.52 0.74
C SER A 540 24.50 14.73 0.73
N ILE A 541 23.77 14.09 -0.21
CA ILE A 541 22.32 14.17 -0.31
C ILE A 541 21.69 13.27 0.77
N GLU A 542 20.84 13.82 1.61
CA GLU A 542 20.14 13.04 2.62
C GLU A 542 19.27 11.92 1.99
N GLY A 543 19.52 10.68 2.41
CA GLY A 543 18.85 9.49 1.87
C GLY A 543 19.54 8.87 0.66
N PHE A 544 20.72 9.37 0.22
CA PHE A 544 21.53 8.74 -0.83
C PHE A 544 22.58 7.82 -0.21
N GLY A 545 22.50 6.52 -0.53
CA GLY A 545 23.51 5.53 -0.15
C GLY A 545 24.56 5.30 -1.24
N GLU A 546 25.61 4.54 -0.90
CA GLU A 546 26.72 4.22 -1.83
C GLU A 546 26.23 3.59 -3.14
N VAL A 547 25.27 2.64 -3.07
CA VAL A 547 24.73 1.95 -4.24
C VAL A 547 24.05 2.93 -5.21
N MET A 548 23.35 3.92 -4.70
CA MET A 548 22.69 4.94 -5.53
C MET A 548 23.73 5.87 -6.17
N ALA A 549 24.71 6.32 -5.39
CA ALA A 549 25.79 7.17 -5.90
C ALA A 549 26.58 6.47 -7.00
N GLU A 550 26.95 5.22 -6.81
CA GLU A 550 27.64 4.41 -7.81
C GLU A 550 26.81 4.20 -9.08
N SER A 551 25.50 4.00 -8.93
CA SER A 551 24.59 3.84 -10.08
C SER A 551 24.53 5.11 -10.94
N VAL A 552 24.52 6.28 -10.34
CA VAL A 552 24.56 7.58 -11.06
C VAL A 552 25.90 7.72 -11.79
N LEU A 553 27.01 7.49 -11.10
CA LEU A 553 28.35 7.60 -11.67
C LEU A 553 28.55 6.62 -12.83
N GLN A 554 28.12 5.37 -12.69
CA GLN A 554 28.22 4.36 -13.76
C GLN A 554 27.37 4.73 -14.97
N TYR A 555 26.15 5.27 -14.75
CA TYR A 555 25.28 5.70 -15.83
C TYR A 555 25.95 6.76 -16.69
N PHE A 556 26.51 7.79 -16.09
CA PHE A 556 27.18 8.88 -16.80
C PHE A 556 28.63 8.58 -17.21
N ALA A 557 29.25 7.48 -16.73
CA ALA A 557 30.50 6.99 -17.26
C ALA A 557 30.34 6.40 -18.67
N ASP A 558 29.15 5.88 -19.03
CA ASP A 558 28.85 5.37 -20.36
C ASP A 558 28.68 6.53 -21.36
N GLU A 559 29.49 6.51 -22.42
CA GLU A 559 29.47 7.54 -23.47
C GLU A 559 28.13 7.60 -24.23
N ASN A 560 27.45 6.46 -24.39
CA ASN A 560 26.16 6.42 -25.08
C ASN A 560 25.06 7.12 -24.26
N ASN A 561 25.08 6.96 -22.93
CA ASN A 561 24.13 7.63 -22.06
C ASN A 561 24.36 9.15 -22.03
N ARG A 562 25.63 9.59 -22.03
CA ARG A 562 25.94 11.03 -22.16
C ARG A 562 25.48 11.60 -23.50
N LYS A 563 25.76 10.89 -24.60
CA LYS A 563 25.27 11.28 -25.93
C LYS A 563 23.75 11.37 -25.97
N LEU A 564 23.04 10.41 -25.39
CA LEU A 564 21.58 10.46 -25.28
C LEU A 564 21.09 11.73 -24.56
N CYS A 565 21.72 12.07 -23.44
CA CYS A 565 21.41 13.28 -22.69
C CYS A 565 21.65 14.56 -23.51
N ASP A 566 22.78 14.61 -24.25
CA ASP A 566 23.10 15.72 -25.14
C ASP A 566 22.07 15.84 -26.27
N GLU A 567 21.73 14.75 -26.94
CA GLU A 567 20.73 14.71 -28.01
C GLU A 567 19.35 15.18 -27.52
N LEU A 568 18.94 14.78 -26.32
CA LEU A 568 17.66 15.23 -25.74
C LEU A 568 17.65 16.75 -25.54
N LEU A 569 18.74 17.33 -25.02
CA LEU A 569 18.86 18.79 -24.87
C LEU A 569 18.90 19.51 -26.23
N GLU A 570 19.61 18.97 -27.22
CA GLU A 570 19.66 19.50 -28.57
C GLU A 570 18.29 19.47 -29.29
N LEU A 571 17.44 18.49 -28.96
CA LEU A 571 16.06 18.35 -29.44
C LEU A 571 15.07 19.30 -28.75
N GLY A 572 15.57 20.15 -27.85
CA GLY A 572 14.80 21.21 -27.22
C GLY A 572 14.14 20.80 -25.92
N LEU A 573 14.65 19.75 -25.22
CA LEU A 573 14.22 19.50 -23.86
C LEU A 573 14.84 20.55 -22.94
N GLU A 574 14.00 21.27 -22.23
CA GLU A 574 14.35 22.31 -21.26
C GLU A 574 13.85 21.92 -19.87
N PRO A 575 14.46 20.89 -19.25
CA PRO A 575 14.02 20.40 -17.96
C PRO A 575 14.30 21.46 -16.90
N TRP A 576 13.28 21.81 -16.13
CA TRP A 576 13.37 22.79 -15.07
C TRP A 576 13.30 22.16 -13.69
N VAL A 577 13.81 22.84 -12.70
CA VAL A 577 13.70 22.44 -11.30
C VAL A 577 12.74 23.41 -10.62
N PRO A 578 11.75 22.92 -9.85
CA PRO A 578 10.96 23.79 -9.00
C PRO A 578 11.93 24.61 -8.14
N GLN A 579 12.02 25.92 -8.40
CA GLN A 579 12.80 26.78 -7.52
C GLN A 579 12.20 26.63 -6.13
N GLN A 580 12.97 26.13 -5.18
CA GLN A 580 12.71 26.45 -3.79
C GLN A 580 12.76 27.97 -3.74
N ALA A 581 11.59 28.59 -3.69
CA ALA A 581 11.54 29.99 -3.48
C ALA A 581 12.31 30.27 -2.19
N SER A 582 13.09 31.30 -2.18
CA SER A 582 14.14 31.70 -1.23
C SER A 582 14.03 31.10 0.18
N ALA A 583 15.15 30.81 0.82
CA ALA A 583 15.18 30.43 2.26
C ALA A 583 14.83 31.61 3.21
N ALA A 584 14.17 32.63 2.69
CA ALA A 584 13.81 33.86 3.38
C ALA A 584 13.08 33.62 4.71
N LEU A 585 12.29 32.53 4.78
CA LEU A 585 11.52 32.17 5.96
C LEU A 585 12.03 30.88 6.64
N ALA A 586 13.26 30.45 6.33
CA ALA A 586 13.83 29.21 6.86
C ALA A 586 13.87 29.22 8.40
N GLY A 587 13.39 28.13 9.02
CA GLY A 587 13.34 27.99 10.47
C GLY A 587 12.20 28.74 11.17
N MET A 588 11.37 29.50 10.44
CA MET A 588 10.23 30.23 11.00
C MET A 588 8.95 29.44 10.85
N THR A 589 8.09 29.49 11.88
CA THR A 589 6.77 28.85 11.88
C THR A 589 5.67 29.92 11.87
N PHE A 590 4.77 29.82 10.91
CA PHE A 590 3.67 30.77 10.70
C PHE A 590 2.30 30.10 10.94
N VAL A 591 1.34 30.89 11.43
CA VAL A 591 -0.06 30.48 11.53
C VAL A 591 -0.93 31.50 10.79
N VAL A 592 -1.71 31.08 9.82
CA VAL A 592 -2.60 31.95 9.05
C VAL A 592 -4.01 31.92 9.64
N THR A 593 -4.63 33.09 9.81
CA THR A 593 -5.99 33.24 10.39
C THR A 593 -6.72 34.43 9.79
N GLY A 594 -8.07 34.33 9.71
CA GLY A 594 -8.90 35.37 9.10
C GLY A 594 -8.95 35.30 7.57
N THR A 595 -9.65 36.27 6.96
CA THR A 595 -9.75 36.43 5.50
C THR A 595 -8.71 37.42 5.04
N LEU A 596 -7.85 37.01 4.13
CA LEU A 596 -6.78 37.85 3.58
C LEU A 596 -7.28 38.64 2.36
N PRO A 597 -6.73 39.82 2.06
CA PRO A 597 -7.21 40.69 0.99
C PRO A 597 -7.03 40.13 -0.43
N HIS A 598 -5.87 39.52 -0.74
CA HIS A 598 -5.49 39.12 -2.10
C HIS A 598 -5.26 37.63 -2.27
N TYR A 599 -4.95 36.90 -1.19
CA TYR A 599 -4.63 35.47 -1.25
C TYR A 599 -5.61 34.67 -0.42
N SER A 600 -5.96 33.48 -0.90
CA SER A 600 -6.62 32.49 -0.06
C SER A 600 -5.67 31.98 1.02
N ARG A 601 -6.22 31.36 2.06
CA ARG A 601 -5.41 30.80 3.15
C ARG A 601 -4.43 29.74 2.64
N GLU A 602 -4.85 28.96 1.69
CA GLU A 602 -4.03 27.89 1.09
C GLU A 602 -2.88 28.48 0.25
N GLU A 603 -3.15 29.53 -0.51
CA GLU A 603 -2.12 30.23 -1.29
C GLU A 603 -1.04 30.86 -0.42
N ILE A 604 -1.41 31.48 0.71
CA ILE A 604 -0.43 32.02 1.66
C ILE A 604 0.34 30.91 2.38
N GLN A 605 -0.29 29.81 2.74
CA GLN A 605 0.42 28.67 3.32
C GLN A 605 1.45 28.11 2.33
N ASN A 606 1.06 27.93 1.09
CA ASN A 606 1.95 27.51 0.00
C ASN A 606 3.09 28.53 -0.25
N LEU A 607 2.81 29.83 -0.14
CA LEU A 607 3.82 30.87 -0.28
C LEU A 607 4.84 30.85 0.86
N ILE A 608 4.40 30.63 2.10
CA ILE A 608 5.26 30.46 3.27
C ILE A 608 6.16 29.23 3.10
N GLU A 609 5.58 28.09 2.70
CA GLU A 609 6.31 26.85 2.51
C GLU A 609 7.29 26.92 1.35
N LYS A 610 6.90 27.55 0.24
CA LYS A 610 7.79 27.84 -0.89
C LYS A 610 9.01 28.69 -0.51
N ASN A 611 8.88 29.54 0.51
CA ASN A 611 9.97 30.37 1.01
C ASN A 611 10.72 29.77 2.21
N GLY A 612 10.59 28.44 2.42
CA GLY A 612 11.32 27.69 3.45
C GLY A 612 10.75 27.82 4.88
N GLY A 613 9.60 28.51 5.05
CA GLY A 613 8.87 28.61 6.30
C GLY A 613 7.97 27.40 6.55
N LYS A 614 7.51 27.22 7.78
CA LYS A 614 6.56 26.16 8.16
C LYS A 614 5.20 26.78 8.44
N ALA A 615 4.15 26.38 7.70
CA ALA A 615 2.77 26.72 8.00
C ALA A 615 2.19 25.75 9.05
N ALA A 616 1.63 26.29 10.14
CA ALA A 616 1.06 25.52 11.24
C ALA A 616 -0.44 25.82 11.43
N GLY A 617 -1.21 24.80 11.83
CA GLY A 617 -2.65 24.92 12.04
C GLY A 617 -3.04 25.64 13.34
N SER A 618 -2.17 25.70 14.35
CA SER A 618 -2.47 26.26 15.67
C SER A 618 -1.32 27.11 16.24
N VAL A 619 -1.66 28.15 17.00
CA VAL A 619 -0.69 29.05 17.66
C VAL A 619 -0.12 28.40 18.92
N SER A 620 1.20 28.39 19.04
CA SER A 620 1.96 27.87 20.19
C SER A 620 3.17 28.79 20.52
N LYS A 621 3.88 28.55 21.61
CA LYS A 621 5.13 29.25 21.95
C LYS A 621 6.26 29.08 20.91
N LYS A 622 6.13 28.09 20.01
CA LYS A 622 7.05 27.83 18.89
C LYS A 622 6.65 28.55 17.59
N THR A 623 5.50 29.24 17.57
CA THR A 623 5.06 30.04 16.42
C THR A 623 5.86 31.33 16.35
N SER A 624 6.52 31.56 15.21
CA SER A 624 7.31 32.78 14.98
C SER A 624 6.43 33.98 14.68
N TYR A 625 5.40 33.79 13.83
CA TYR A 625 4.46 34.84 13.42
C TYR A 625 3.06 34.30 13.20
N VAL A 626 2.06 35.15 13.40
CA VAL A 626 0.67 34.89 12.97
C VAL A 626 0.32 35.87 11.87
N VAL A 627 -0.05 35.36 10.71
CA VAL A 627 -0.56 36.17 9.59
C VAL A 627 -2.06 36.29 9.76
N ALA A 628 -2.53 37.53 10.03
CA ALA A 628 -3.92 37.79 10.34
C ALA A 628 -4.59 38.70 9.30
N GLY A 629 -5.69 38.20 8.71
CA GLY A 629 -6.61 38.97 7.89
C GLY A 629 -7.82 39.48 8.67
N GLU A 630 -8.84 39.96 7.95
CA GLU A 630 -10.12 40.39 8.54
C GLU A 630 -10.85 39.25 9.26
N ALA A 631 -11.54 39.57 10.34
CA ALA A 631 -12.27 38.59 11.18
C ALA A 631 -11.39 37.45 11.74
N ALA A 632 -10.12 37.73 12.03
CA ALA A 632 -9.20 36.79 12.68
C ALA A 632 -9.69 36.43 14.11
N GLY A 633 -10.24 35.24 14.28
CA GLY A 633 -10.90 34.77 15.51
C GLY A 633 -9.94 34.35 16.64
N SER A 634 -10.25 33.26 17.33
CA SER A 634 -9.54 32.77 18.54
C SER A 634 -8.02 32.60 18.40
N LYS A 635 -7.50 32.40 17.20
CA LYS A 635 -6.06 32.27 16.94
C LYS A 635 -5.31 33.61 17.14
N LEU A 636 -5.93 34.75 16.79
CA LEU A 636 -5.36 36.07 17.04
C LEU A 636 -5.31 36.39 18.53
N THR A 637 -6.38 36.10 19.24
CA THR A 637 -6.43 36.27 20.70
C THR A 637 -5.38 35.40 21.39
N LYS A 638 -5.17 34.19 20.93
CA LYS A 638 -4.17 33.26 21.44
C LYS A 638 -2.75 33.74 21.12
N ALA A 639 -2.51 34.31 19.94
CA ALA A 639 -1.21 34.92 19.59
C ALA A 639 -0.85 36.06 20.53
N GLN A 640 -1.80 36.95 20.76
CA GLN A 640 -1.64 38.08 21.70
C GLN A 640 -1.35 37.63 23.13
N SER A 641 -2.06 36.59 23.62
CA SER A 641 -1.85 36.03 24.96
C SER A 641 -0.49 35.36 25.14
N LEU A 642 0.09 34.81 24.03
CA LEU A 642 1.40 34.16 24.02
C LEU A 642 2.56 35.11 23.64
N GLY A 643 2.27 36.36 23.30
CA GLY A 643 3.27 37.34 22.86
C GLY A 643 3.84 37.03 21.45
N VAL A 644 3.11 36.29 20.62
CA VAL A 644 3.55 35.97 19.25
C VAL A 644 3.26 37.16 18.34
N PRO A 645 4.27 37.67 17.58
CA PRO A 645 4.08 38.77 16.64
C PRO A 645 3.02 38.46 15.58
N VAL A 646 2.23 39.47 15.24
CA VAL A 646 1.17 39.36 14.21
C VAL A 646 1.59 40.19 13.02
N LEU A 647 1.48 39.60 11.83
CA LEU A 647 1.76 40.23 10.54
C LEU A 647 0.46 40.33 9.75
N SER A 648 0.33 41.39 8.97
CA SER A 648 -0.60 41.48 7.85
C SER A 648 -0.10 40.66 6.64
N GLU A 649 -0.94 40.47 5.64
CA GLU A 649 -0.55 39.87 4.37
C GLU A 649 0.63 40.61 3.73
N GLN A 650 0.58 41.95 3.73
CA GLN A 650 1.62 42.79 3.14
C GLN A 650 2.96 42.71 3.89
N GLU A 651 2.92 42.68 5.21
CA GLU A 651 4.13 42.53 6.03
C GLU A 651 4.78 41.15 5.85
N LEU A 652 4.01 40.10 5.58
CA LEU A 652 4.55 38.80 5.20
C LEU A 652 5.27 38.86 3.85
N LEU A 653 4.67 39.50 2.85
CA LEU A 653 5.30 39.66 1.53
C LEU A 653 6.60 40.47 1.63
N GLU A 654 6.61 41.56 2.40
CA GLU A 654 7.81 42.32 2.65
C GLU A 654 8.89 41.52 3.41
N LEU A 655 8.49 40.63 4.34
CA LEU A 655 9.42 39.77 5.04
C LEU A 655 10.10 38.77 4.09
N ILE A 656 9.34 38.24 3.13
CA ILE A 656 9.86 37.36 2.06
C ILE A 656 10.84 38.12 1.17
N GLU A 657 10.50 39.35 0.76
CA GLU A 657 11.38 40.19 -0.08
C GLU A 657 12.68 40.59 0.61
N ARG A 658 12.68 40.82 1.92
CA ARG A 658 13.87 41.19 2.69
C ARG A 658 14.80 40.02 2.97
N GLY A 659 14.30 38.77 2.96
CA GLY A 659 15.07 37.56 3.17
C GLY A 659 15.56 36.88 1.89
N SER A 660 15.19 37.44 0.75
CA SER A 660 15.55 36.94 -0.60
C SER A 660 16.90 37.47 -1.10
#